data_b8b902eec9a6ac111189650fb6eaacbf
#
_entry.id   b8b902eec9a6ac111189650fb6eaacbf
#
_cell.length_a   1.000
_cell.length_b   1.000
_cell.length_c   1.000
_cell.angle_alpha   90.00
_cell.angle_beta   90.00
_cell.angle_gamma   90.00
#
_symmetry.space_group_name_H-M   'P 1'
#
loop_
_entity.id
_entity.type
_entity.pdbx_description
1 polymer ?
#
loop_
_entity_poly.entity_id
_entity_poly.type
_entity_poly.pdbx_seq_one_letter_code
_entity_poly.pdbx_strand_id
1 'polypeptide(L)'
;MYRRTRLQRFSSSTILLTLGLASLLLAGCNSSTCVPGSPGCHTVFLMSVQVSPANPSVTEGSQLQFTATGAFSDGSTQDLTKTVRWSSSADSIVTIDSAGLATTHSLGRPQITAQTDTGVGTAALVTGSTRLIIVAAAGTSTPRFAYVTNLGDDTLSIYSVNPATGQLRPHGYILTGSHPDTVSLDPSGKFAYITNSQTNDVSAFTVDSATGSLTPVSGLPSATGSNPFALTVDPSGTFAYVANSGSANISAYAIDRSIGALMPVPGSPFAAGGSPNSVAIDPTGRFAFVANSSANIPVFSIDVSTGALQPIAGSPFPAGTFGGIATIHPTGHFLYGINQNTNTVTGFTVDPATGSLGPMPGSPFPTGAGPFHLALDPAGKFAFVVNGFSNNVSAYTVNATTGALSAVAGSPFATGIEPAWLTVDPSGKFLYVSGELSNDVTMYSINGTSGVLTTLGTVRARPGARAIAMSGGTAAVTYTPKFAYVANLQSNNVSAFTINSGSGTLTPVAGSPFAAGSGPFGLTSDLGGRFVYVTNGNSNNVSAYTVDMNSGVLNPVSGSPFPAGAGFQLGTPAVDPSGRFLYAPNYSSFQLFAYTIDQASGALTQISGSPYPTAREPFTAAVDPTGRFVYVACQNGSLGGVSAYSIDVSSGSLTQITGSPYPAGPEPSGVAVDPSGRFVYVSNETTDTTIEFAIDAVTGGLTQIGSTTPLMGAVPSITVEPSGRFAYATDGLAYTINSTTGSLTQISGPPFAPGPIPFSITADLSGKFIYIADQGGGVSAFTIDPSTGILTPMTGSPFSAGTAPISVTTTGKIQ
;
A
#
# COMPACT_ATOMS: atom_id res chain seq x y z
N MET A 1 -57.03 14.79 -14.08
CA MET A 1 -58.34 14.23 -13.67
C MET A 1 -58.29 13.91 -12.19
N TYR A 2 -59.14 14.65 -11.48
CA TYR A 2 -59.84 14.36 -10.20
C TYR A 2 -59.05 13.64 -9.06
N ARG A 3 -58.78 14.36 -7.97
CA ARG A 3 -59.53 14.65 -6.72
C ARG A 3 -59.91 13.40 -5.90
N ARG A 4 -59.49 13.31 -4.60
CA ARG A 4 -60.17 13.87 -3.43
C ARG A 4 -59.51 13.49 -2.10
N THR A 5 -59.26 14.53 -1.33
CA THR A 5 -59.34 14.72 0.10
C THR A 5 -60.18 13.76 0.92
N ARG A 6 -59.75 13.41 2.13
CA ARG A 6 -60.61 13.35 3.33
C ARG A 6 -59.79 13.63 4.61
N LEU A 7 -60.22 14.69 5.27
CA LEU A 7 -60.02 14.96 6.68
C LEU A 7 -60.87 14.00 7.51
N GLN A 8 -60.36 13.57 8.68
CA GLN A 8 -61.25 13.31 9.81
C GLN A 8 -60.58 13.68 11.13
N ARG A 9 -61.43 14.15 12.02
CA ARG A 9 -61.27 14.98 13.19
C ARG A 9 -61.03 14.18 14.48
N PHE A 10 -60.28 14.87 15.41
CA PHE A 10 -60.47 14.96 16.86
C PHE A 10 -60.89 13.78 17.69
N SER A 11 -60.03 13.51 18.70
CA SER A 11 -60.54 13.25 20.07
C SER A 11 -59.49 13.75 21.07
N SER A 12 -59.94 14.69 21.88
CA SER A 12 -59.26 15.26 23.02
C SER A 12 -59.20 14.26 24.17
N SER A 13 -58.01 13.99 24.70
CA SER A 13 -57.88 13.45 26.06
C SER A 13 -56.83 14.28 26.78
N THR A 14 -57.35 15.08 27.66
CA THR A 14 -56.66 15.91 28.64
C THR A 14 -55.93 15.00 29.64
N ILE A 15 -54.57 14.99 29.53
CA ILE A 15 -53.75 14.50 30.63
C ILE A 15 -53.05 15.70 31.25
N LEU A 16 -53.43 15.99 32.47
CA LEU A 16 -52.76 16.93 33.36
C LEU A 16 -51.33 16.42 33.59
N LEU A 17 -50.36 17.05 32.93
CA LEU A 17 -48.98 16.92 33.28
C LEU A 17 -48.61 18.08 34.19
N THR A 18 -48.45 17.80 35.47
CA THR A 18 -47.86 18.73 36.44
C THR A 18 -46.45 19.06 36.00
N LEU A 19 -46.28 20.27 35.45
CA LEU A 19 -44.96 20.88 35.33
C LEU A 19 -44.40 21.09 36.73
N GLY A 20 -43.46 20.20 37.10
CA GLY A 20 -42.52 20.49 38.16
C GLY A 20 -41.55 21.55 37.65
N LEU A 21 -41.83 22.81 37.93
CA LEU A 21 -40.82 23.87 37.84
C LEU A 21 -39.73 23.53 38.87
N ALA A 22 -38.68 22.94 38.39
CA ALA A 22 -37.40 22.99 39.09
C ALA A 22 -36.83 24.39 38.89
N SER A 23 -37.29 25.29 39.75
CA SER A 23 -36.63 26.59 39.94
C SER A 23 -35.22 26.29 40.47
N LEU A 24 -34.23 26.44 39.61
CA LEU A 24 -32.84 26.58 40.04
C LEU A 24 -32.73 27.88 40.79
N LEU A 25 -32.97 27.81 42.09
CA LEU A 25 -32.59 28.85 43.03
C LEU A 25 -31.06 28.94 43.03
N LEU A 26 -30.52 29.93 42.32
CA LEU A 26 -29.17 30.45 42.54
C LEU A 26 -29.12 30.97 43.97
N ALA A 27 -28.66 30.10 44.88
CA ALA A 27 -28.42 30.49 46.30
C ALA A 27 -27.19 31.37 46.35
N GLY A 28 -27.37 32.64 46.32
CA GLY A 28 -26.34 33.66 46.40
C GLY A 28 -26.86 35.04 46.83
N CYS A 29 -27.95 35.08 47.61
CA CYS A 29 -28.31 36.28 48.35
C CYS A 29 -29.25 35.90 49.45
N ASN A 30 -28.76 35.89 50.66
CA ASN A 30 -29.56 35.70 51.86
C ASN A 30 -30.05 37.08 52.32
N SER A 31 -30.98 37.69 51.52
CA SER A 31 -31.87 38.74 52.01
C SER A 31 -33.05 38.89 51.06
N SER A 32 -34.19 38.74 51.55
CA SER A 32 -35.48 38.66 50.89
C SER A 32 -36.02 39.96 50.36
N THR A 33 -35.26 40.94 49.97
CA THR A 33 -35.73 42.19 49.34
C THR A 33 -34.68 42.93 48.56
N CYS A 34 -34.33 42.40 47.36
CA CYS A 34 -33.63 43.20 46.39
C CYS A 34 -34.63 43.72 45.32
N VAL A 35 -34.96 45.02 45.34
CA VAL A 35 -35.71 45.69 44.32
C VAL A 35 -34.69 46.16 43.25
N PRO A 36 -34.85 45.85 41.94
CA PRO A 36 -33.96 46.33 40.91
C PRO A 36 -33.87 47.86 40.88
N GLY A 37 -32.67 48.40 41.10
CA GLY A 37 -32.41 49.87 41.13
C GLY A 37 -32.07 50.44 42.48
N SER A 38 -32.00 49.68 43.59
CA SER A 38 -31.54 50.17 44.90
C SER A 38 -29.99 50.18 44.98
N PRO A 39 -29.36 51.20 45.60
CA PRO A 39 -27.93 51.21 45.83
C PRO A 39 -27.51 49.99 46.71
N GLY A 40 -26.67 49.08 46.15
CA GLY A 40 -26.20 47.86 46.82
C GLY A 40 -26.73 46.53 46.30
N CYS A 41 -27.64 46.55 45.34
CA CYS A 41 -28.10 45.34 44.66
C CYS A 41 -27.25 45.07 43.42
N HIS A 42 -26.22 44.26 43.58
CA HIS A 42 -25.41 43.78 42.43
C HIS A 42 -26.03 42.50 41.88
N THR A 43 -26.63 42.60 40.67
CA THR A 43 -27.06 41.41 39.92
C THR A 43 -25.81 40.67 39.45
N VAL A 44 -25.61 39.50 40.00
CA VAL A 44 -24.54 38.59 39.55
C VAL A 44 -24.97 37.98 38.24
N PHE A 45 -24.22 38.17 37.19
CA PHE A 45 -24.48 37.59 35.86
C PHE A 45 -23.29 36.77 35.38
N LEU A 46 -23.57 35.74 34.58
CA LEU A 46 -22.59 34.88 33.98
C LEU A 46 -21.80 35.64 32.89
N MET A 47 -20.48 35.72 33.04
CA MET A 47 -19.58 36.43 32.10
C MET A 47 -18.99 35.49 31.04
N SER A 48 -18.60 34.26 31.41
CA SER A 48 -17.99 33.33 30.50
C SER A 48 -18.23 31.89 30.93
N VAL A 49 -18.13 30.96 29.99
CA VAL A 49 -18.10 29.51 30.21
C VAL A 49 -16.76 28.98 29.73
N GLN A 50 -16.07 28.28 30.61
CA GLN A 50 -14.83 27.57 30.25
C GLN A 50 -15.14 26.08 30.13
N VAL A 51 -14.70 25.45 29.02
CA VAL A 51 -14.79 24.01 28.81
C VAL A 51 -13.44 23.36 29.13
N SER A 52 -13.47 22.33 29.97
CA SER A 52 -12.25 21.58 30.34
C SER A 52 -12.48 20.08 30.13
N PRO A 53 -11.40 19.34 29.71
CA PRO A 53 -10.06 19.79 29.43
C PRO A 53 -9.94 20.61 28.13
N ALA A 54 -8.95 21.50 28.08
CA ALA A 54 -8.69 22.34 26.91
C ALA A 54 -7.86 21.56 25.87
N ASN A 55 -8.38 21.45 24.64
CA ASN A 55 -7.75 20.78 23.50
C ASN A 55 -7.17 19.38 23.84
N PRO A 56 -7.99 18.49 24.44
CA PRO A 56 -7.52 17.16 24.78
C PRO A 56 -7.30 16.31 23.54
N SER A 57 -6.38 15.36 23.64
CA SER A 57 -6.18 14.30 22.64
C SER A 57 -6.61 12.96 23.22
N VAL A 58 -7.41 12.20 22.46
CA VAL A 58 -7.90 10.87 22.82
C VAL A 58 -7.86 9.94 21.61
N THR A 59 -7.89 8.64 21.84
CA THR A 59 -7.96 7.64 20.77
C THR A 59 -9.39 7.45 20.27
N GLU A 60 -9.50 7.06 19.01
CA GLU A 60 -10.78 6.62 18.43
C GLU A 60 -11.41 5.48 19.25
N GLY A 61 -12.73 5.50 19.39
CA GLY A 61 -13.49 4.53 20.19
C GLY A 61 -13.47 4.77 21.70
N SER A 62 -12.80 5.84 22.17
CA SER A 62 -12.75 6.18 23.61
C SER A 62 -13.85 7.14 24.04
N GLN A 63 -13.97 7.31 25.35
CA GLN A 63 -14.86 8.29 25.97
C GLN A 63 -14.05 9.32 26.76
N LEU A 64 -14.54 10.57 26.78
CA LEU A 64 -13.93 11.65 27.56
C LEU A 64 -15.01 12.50 28.22
N GLN A 65 -14.87 12.73 29.51
CA GLN A 65 -15.74 13.63 30.26
C GLN A 65 -15.26 15.09 30.10
N PHE A 66 -16.16 15.96 29.62
CA PHE A 66 -15.99 17.41 29.65
C PHE A 66 -16.76 18.03 30.82
N THR A 67 -16.21 19.14 31.35
CA THR A 67 -16.84 19.98 32.35
C THR A 67 -16.95 21.40 31.82
N ALA A 68 -18.03 22.09 32.26
CA ALA A 68 -18.27 23.49 31.93
C ALA A 68 -18.26 24.31 33.22
N THR A 69 -17.33 25.25 33.36
CA THR A 69 -17.20 26.14 34.52
C THR A 69 -17.62 27.55 34.10
N GLY A 70 -18.66 28.07 34.75
CA GLY A 70 -19.10 29.43 34.58
C GLY A 70 -18.34 30.40 35.48
N ALA A 71 -17.89 31.53 34.96
CA ALA A 71 -17.32 32.63 35.73
C ALA A 71 -18.34 33.78 35.78
N PHE A 72 -18.58 34.31 36.96
CA PHE A 72 -19.62 35.33 37.24
C PHE A 72 -19.02 36.72 37.54
N SER A 73 -19.84 37.76 37.42
CA SER A 73 -19.42 39.15 37.57
C SER A 73 -18.93 39.54 38.97
N ASP A 74 -19.21 38.73 39.97
CA ASP A 74 -18.71 38.85 41.34
C ASP A 74 -17.39 38.12 41.60
N GLY A 75 -16.81 37.51 40.56
CA GLY A 75 -15.60 36.71 40.63
C GLY A 75 -15.80 35.26 41.10
N SER A 76 -17.03 34.86 41.36
CA SER A 76 -17.35 33.46 41.71
C SER A 76 -17.32 32.55 40.48
N THR A 77 -17.11 31.26 40.72
CA THR A 77 -17.21 30.23 39.69
C THR A 77 -18.18 29.14 40.09
N GLN A 78 -18.90 28.56 39.12
CA GLN A 78 -19.84 27.47 39.32
C GLN A 78 -19.70 26.39 38.28
N ASP A 79 -19.86 25.13 38.65
CA ASP A 79 -19.98 24.02 37.73
C ASP A 79 -21.35 24.05 37.01
N LEU A 80 -21.30 24.23 35.72
CA LEU A 80 -22.45 24.29 34.83
C LEU A 80 -22.61 23.02 33.97
N THR A 81 -21.80 22.00 34.17
CA THR A 81 -21.68 20.82 33.30
C THR A 81 -23.02 20.17 32.98
N LYS A 82 -23.95 20.11 33.97
CA LYS A 82 -25.27 19.51 33.83
C LYS A 82 -26.38 20.48 33.43
N THR A 83 -26.06 21.76 33.32
CA THR A 83 -27.04 22.83 33.03
C THR A 83 -26.83 23.50 31.69
N VAL A 84 -25.66 23.33 31.07
CA VAL A 84 -25.37 23.75 29.70
C VAL A 84 -25.90 22.77 28.69
N ARG A 85 -26.17 23.25 27.47
CA ARG A 85 -26.42 22.42 26.32
C ARG A 85 -25.08 22.10 25.66
N TRP A 86 -24.75 20.84 25.62
CA TRP A 86 -23.58 20.34 24.92
C TRP A 86 -23.85 20.09 23.42
N SER A 87 -22.86 20.33 22.55
CA SER A 87 -22.95 20.02 21.14
C SER A 87 -21.56 19.74 20.57
N SER A 88 -21.51 18.89 19.53
CA SER A 88 -20.36 18.65 18.69
C SER A 88 -20.53 19.35 17.35
N SER A 89 -19.44 19.81 16.74
CA SER A 89 -19.46 20.35 15.38
C SER A 89 -19.56 19.25 14.31
N ALA A 90 -19.37 17.98 14.69
CA ALA A 90 -19.42 16.81 13.79
C ALA A 90 -19.81 15.54 14.55
N ASP A 91 -21.11 15.23 14.61
CA ASP A 91 -21.63 14.07 15.33
C ASP A 91 -21.17 12.73 14.73
N SER A 92 -20.82 12.69 13.46
CA SER A 92 -20.20 11.51 12.83
C SER A 92 -18.78 11.22 13.34
N ILE A 93 -18.13 12.21 13.96
CA ILE A 93 -16.78 12.09 14.51
C ILE A 93 -16.85 11.86 16.03
N VAL A 94 -17.67 12.63 16.73
CA VAL A 94 -17.86 12.52 18.16
C VAL A 94 -19.29 12.93 18.55
N THR A 95 -19.94 12.14 19.36
CA THR A 95 -21.20 12.51 20.02
C THR A 95 -20.93 12.93 21.46
N ILE A 96 -21.70 13.87 21.98
CA ILE A 96 -21.62 14.30 23.38
C ILE A 96 -23.03 14.30 24.02
N ASP A 97 -23.14 13.75 25.21
CA ASP A 97 -24.40 13.69 25.93
C ASP A 97 -24.65 14.96 26.77
N SER A 98 -25.83 15.03 27.40
CA SER A 98 -26.24 16.16 28.26
C SER A 98 -25.42 16.27 29.55
N ALA A 99 -24.69 15.23 29.94
CA ALA A 99 -23.78 15.24 31.08
C ALA A 99 -22.34 15.64 30.71
N GLY A 100 -22.07 15.93 29.45
CA GLY A 100 -20.74 16.29 28.94
C GLY A 100 -19.83 15.10 28.64
N LEU A 101 -20.38 13.87 28.60
CA LEU A 101 -19.58 12.69 28.19
C LEU A 101 -19.55 12.58 26.68
N ALA A 102 -18.38 12.76 26.12
CA ALA A 102 -18.11 12.60 24.67
C ALA A 102 -17.72 11.15 24.35
N THR A 103 -18.29 10.59 23.26
CA THR A 103 -17.92 9.28 22.70
C THR A 103 -17.39 9.48 21.30
N THR A 104 -16.17 9.01 21.04
CA THR A 104 -15.47 9.19 19.77
C THR A 104 -15.76 8.05 18.80
N HIS A 105 -15.97 8.37 17.50
CA HIS A 105 -16.36 7.43 16.44
C HIS A 105 -15.36 7.36 15.29
N SER A 106 -14.63 8.44 15.02
CA SER A 106 -13.63 8.49 13.95
C SER A 106 -12.59 9.58 14.23
N LEU A 107 -11.46 9.50 13.52
CA LEU A 107 -10.39 10.50 13.61
C LEU A 107 -10.91 11.90 13.30
N GLY A 108 -10.26 12.94 13.84
CA GLY A 108 -10.58 14.33 13.50
C GLY A 108 -10.38 15.31 14.65
N ARG A 109 -10.83 16.55 14.40
CA ARG A 109 -10.69 17.67 15.36
C ARG A 109 -12.02 18.41 15.53
N PRO A 110 -13.11 17.76 15.97
CA PRO A 110 -14.38 18.43 16.20
C PRO A 110 -14.29 19.45 17.33
N GLN A 111 -15.09 20.48 17.25
CA GLN A 111 -15.30 21.44 18.33
C GLN A 111 -16.41 20.96 19.26
N ILE A 112 -16.14 20.92 20.55
CA ILE A 112 -17.10 20.66 21.62
C ILE A 112 -17.52 22.00 22.19
N THR A 113 -18.81 22.26 22.24
CA THR A 113 -19.39 23.54 22.71
C THR A 113 -20.34 23.28 23.87
N ALA A 114 -20.20 24.08 24.92
CA ALA A 114 -21.12 24.20 26.02
C ALA A 114 -21.85 25.55 25.94
N GLN A 115 -23.17 25.55 25.85
CA GLN A 115 -23.98 26.77 25.67
C GLN A 115 -25.01 26.85 26.81
N THR A 116 -25.20 28.02 27.38
CA THR A 116 -26.24 28.24 28.38
C THR A 116 -27.58 28.53 27.69
N ASP A 117 -28.69 28.07 28.29
CA ASP A 117 -30.00 28.45 27.83
C ASP A 117 -30.32 29.91 28.22
N THR A 118 -31.11 30.61 27.39
CA THR A 118 -31.58 31.95 27.63
C THR A 118 -32.59 31.96 28.77
N GLY A 119 -32.13 32.13 29.99
CA GLY A 119 -33.07 32.05 31.13
C GLY A 119 -32.68 32.81 32.36
N VAL A 120 -31.50 33.40 32.45
CA VAL A 120 -31.07 34.18 33.64
C VAL A 120 -30.61 35.60 33.25
N GLY A 121 -31.56 36.51 33.19
CA GLY A 121 -31.35 37.92 33.50
C GLY A 121 -30.55 38.76 32.53
N THR A 122 -30.37 38.43 31.29
CA THR A 122 -30.06 39.29 30.11
C THR A 122 -29.72 38.51 28.85
N ALA A 123 -30.15 39.01 27.74
CA ALA A 123 -30.32 38.52 26.42
C ALA A 123 -29.13 37.96 25.61
N ALA A 124 -28.08 37.47 26.18
CA ALA A 124 -26.99 36.88 25.43
C ALA A 124 -26.69 35.42 25.86
N LEU A 125 -26.66 34.50 24.90
CA LEU A 125 -26.15 33.15 25.09
C LEU A 125 -24.66 33.22 25.41
N VAL A 126 -24.25 32.61 26.53
CA VAL A 126 -22.82 32.47 26.88
C VAL A 126 -22.34 31.11 26.44
N THR A 127 -21.33 31.08 25.63
CA THR A 127 -20.77 29.85 25.10
C THR A 127 -19.30 29.68 25.48
N GLY A 128 -18.92 28.46 25.83
CA GLY A 128 -17.54 28.03 25.92
C GLY A 128 -17.28 26.90 24.96
N SER A 129 -16.09 26.80 24.43
CA SER A 129 -15.74 25.69 23.53
C SER A 129 -14.29 25.23 23.67
N THR A 130 -14.04 23.99 23.29
CA THR A 130 -12.73 23.39 23.16
C THR A 130 -12.69 22.47 21.94
N ARG A 131 -11.50 22.17 21.42
CA ARG A 131 -11.34 21.17 20.37
C ARG A 131 -10.93 19.84 20.96
N LEU A 132 -11.58 18.76 20.50
CA LEU A 132 -11.17 17.39 20.81
C LEU A 132 -10.31 16.87 19.64
N ILE A 133 -9.11 16.43 19.93
CA ILE A 133 -8.21 15.81 18.97
C ILE A 133 -8.39 14.29 19.09
N ILE A 134 -8.88 13.65 18.02
CA ILE A 134 -9.07 12.20 17.99
C ILE A 134 -8.02 11.61 17.06
N VAL A 135 -7.18 10.75 17.62
CA VAL A 135 -6.08 10.09 16.95
C VAL A 135 -6.36 8.60 16.79
N ALA A 136 -5.67 7.94 15.87
CA ALA A 136 -5.78 6.50 15.71
C ALA A 136 -5.35 5.80 17.02
N ALA A 137 -6.09 4.75 17.41
CA ALA A 137 -5.67 3.91 18.51
C ALA A 137 -4.35 3.21 18.12
N ALA A 138 -3.36 3.26 19.01
CA ALA A 138 -2.17 2.44 18.88
C ALA A 138 -2.59 0.98 19.07
N GLY A 139 -2.90 0.28 18.00
CA GLY A 139 -3.45 -1.07 18.02
C GLY A 139 -2.67 -2.00 17.14
N THR A 140 -2.79 -3.29 17.40
CA THR A 140 -2.28 -4.37 16.59
C THR A 140 -3.07 -4.46 15.28
N SER A 141 -2.78 -3.53 14.35
CA SER A 141 -3.34 -3.57 13.01
C SER A 141 -2.62 -4.65 12.20
N THR A 142 -3.38 -5.46 11.44
CA THR A 142 -2.81 -6.46 10.54
C THR A 142 -2.19 -5.75 9.34
N PRO A 143 -0.90 -5.96 9.00
CA PRO A 143 -0.29 -5.36 7.81
C PRO A 143 -0.98 -5.88 6.55
N ARG A 144 -1.28 -4.99 5.59
CA ARG A 144 -2.01 -5.34 4.37
C ARG A 144 -1.20 -5.04 3.11
N PHE A 145 -0.79 -3.80 2.92
CA PHE A 145 -0.07 -3.36 1.74
C PHE A 145 1.14 -2.52 2.10
N ALA A 146 2.17 -2.59 1.24
CA ALA A 146 3.34 -1.74 1.28
C ALA A 146 3.44 -0.95 -0.03
N TYR A 147 3.84 0.30 0.09
CA TYR A 147 4.01 1.25 -1.01
C TYR A 147 5.44 1.76 -1.00
N VAL A 148 6.15 1.62 -2.12
CA VAL A 148 7.57 1.98 -2.23
C VAL A 148 7.75 3.00 -3.34
N THR A 149 8.29 4.19 -3.04
CA THR A 149 8.65 5.18 -4.05
C THR A 149 9.92 4.75 -4.80
N ASN A 150 9.94 4.98 -6.11
CA ASN A 150 11.06 4.63 -6.97
C ASN A 150 11.53 5.88 -7.71
N LEU A 151 12.65 6.44 -7.25
CA LEU A 151 13.22 7.69 -7.77
C LEU A 151 13.63 7.63 -9.23
N GLY A 152 14.09 6.45 -9.67
CA GLY A 152 14.76 6.26 -10.96
C GLY A 152 13.80 6.22 -12.16
N ASP A 153 12.49 6.05 -11.93
CA ASP A 153 11.51 5.95 -13.01
C ASP A 153 10.13 6.55 -12.69
N ASP A 154 10.07 7.43 -11.70
CA ASP A 154 8.89 8.23 -11.36
C ASP A 154 7.64 7.37 -11.03
N THR A 155 7.84 6.30 -10.26
CA THR A 155 6.77 5.35 -9.92
C THR A 155 6.63 5.09 -8.43
N LEU A 156 5.50 4.46 -8.07
CA LEU A 156 5.23 3.88 -6.77
C LEU A 156 4.91 2.39 -6.94
N SER A 157 5.75 1.52 -6.39
CA SER A 157 5.50 0.06 -6.37
C SER A 157 4.51 -0.29 -5.27
N ILE A 158 3.64 -1.26 -5.55
CA ILE A 158 2.60 -1.74 -4.64
C ILE A 158 2.87 -3.21 -4.32
N TYR A 159 2.79 -3.56 -3.04
CA TYR A 159 2.94 -4.94 -2.56
C TYR A 159 1.80 -5.28 -1.61
N SER A 160 1.33 -6.51 -1.66
CA SER A 160 0.56 -7.09 -0.55
C SER A 160 1.50 -7.73 0.47
N VAL A 161 1.08 -7.75 1.72
CA VAL A 161 1.86 -8.30 2.85
C VAL A 161 1.20 -9.57 3.34
N ASN A 162 1.97 -10.64 3.48
CA ASN A 162 1.54 -11.82 4.21
C ASN A 162 1.75 -11.59 5.73
N PRO A 163 0.72 -11.40 6.54
CA PRO A 163 0.87 -11.00 7.94
C PRO A 163 1.40 -12.13 8.84
N ALA A 164 1.41 -13.37 8.35
CA ALA A 164 1.97 -14.51 9.09
C ALA A 164 3.48 -14.66 8.86
N THR A 165 3.96 -14.36 7.66
CA THR A 165 5.36 -14.58 7.26
C THR A 165 6.15 -13.29 7.04
N GLY A 166 5.51 -12.14 6.92
CA GLY A 166 6.13 -10.87 6.57
C GLY A 166 6.54 -10.74 5.10
N GLN A 167 6.27 -11.75 4.27
CA GLN A 167 6.65 -11.72 2.86
C GLN A 167 5.84 -10.67 2.09
N LEU A 168 6.54 -9.91 1.25
CA LEU A 168 5.94 -8.99 0.29
C LEU A 168 5.72 -9.70 -1.04
N ARG A 169 4.54 -9.49 -1.62
CA ARG A 169 4.20 -9.95 -2.96
C ARG A 169 3.91 -8.75 -3.85
N PRO A 170 4.64 -8.56 -4.97
CA PRO A 170 4.38 -7.49 -5.93
C PRO A 170 2.93 -7.51 -6.41
N HIS A 171 2.34 -6.31 -6.48
CA HIS A 171 0.93 -6.11 -6.85
C HIS A 171 0.75 -5.00 -7.90
N GLY A 172 1.81 -4.68 -8.63
CA GLY A 172 1.84 -3.66 -9.65
C GLY A 172 2.53 -2.37 -9.22
N TYR A 173 2.34 -1.35 -10.04
CA TYR A 173 2.91 -0.03 -9.82
C TYR A 173 2.02 1.05 -10.47
N ILE A 174 2.22 2.30 -10.04
CA ILE A 174 1.59 3.48 -10.65
C ILE A 174 2.62 4.55 -10.95
N LEU A 175 2.28 5.47 -11.86
CA LEU A 175 3.08 6.67 -12.11
C LEU A 175 2.81 7.73 -11.04
N THR A 176 3.85 8.50 -10.70
CA THR A 176 3.81 9.65 -9.78
C THR A 176 4.24 10.93 -10.49
N GLY A 177 4.52 11.99 -9.78
CA GLY A 177 5.33 13.10 -10.29
C GLY A 177 6.81 12.72 -10.35
N SER A 178 7.65 13.63 -10.87
CA SER A 178 9.06 13.30 -11.07
C SER A 178 9.87 13.33 -9.79
N HIS A 179 10.68 12.31 -9.61
CA HIS A 179 11.55 12.05 -8.47
C HIS A 179 10.76 11.94 -7.15
N PRO A 180 9.96 10.86 -6.98
CA PRO A 180 9.14 10.66 -5.78
C PRO A 180 10.00 10.29 -4.56
N ASP A 181 10.19 11.22 -3.63
CA ASP A 181 11.07 11.04 -2.48
C ASP A 181 10.41 10.23 -1.36
N THR A 182 9.24 10.65 -0.89
CA THR A 182 8.57 9.94 0.20
C THR A 182 7.12 9.64 -0.10
N VAL A 183 6.62 8.58 0.52
CA VAL A 183 5.21 8.22 0.57
C VAL A 183 4.73 8.23 2.01
N SER A 184 3.61 8.90 2.26
CA SER A 184 2.94 8.92 3.58
C SER A 184 1.49 8.52 3.42
N LEU A 185 1.02 7.65 4.29
CA LEU A 185 -0.40 7.33 4.39
C LEU A 185 -1.05 8.23 5.44
N ASP A 186 -2.30 8.60 5.22
CA ASP A 186 -3.09 9.20 6.28
C ASP A 186 -3.39 8.15 7.38
N PRO A 187 -3.63 8.55 8.64
CA PRO A 187 -3.85 7.59 9.73
C PRO A 187 -5.06 6.67 9.55
N SER A 188 -6.00 7.01 8.69
CA SER A 188 -7.13 6.13 8.34
C SER A 188 -6.78 5.09 7.28
N GLY A 189 -5.63 5.23 6.60
CA GLY A 189 -5.21 4.38 5.49
C GLY A 189 -6.00 4.57 4.20
N LYS A 190 -6.80 5.65 4.08
CA LYS A 190 -7.62 5.94 2.89
C LYS A 190 -6.89 6.72 1.81
N PHE A 191 -5.85 7.43 2.18
CA PHE A 191 -5.12 8.31 1.28
C PHE A 191 -3.62 8.08 1.37
N ALA A 192 -2.96 8.16 0.21
CA ALA A 192 -1.51 8.15 0.08
C ALA A 192 -1.04 9.46 -0.56
N TYR A 193 0.00 10.06 0.01
CA TYR A 193 0.60 11.31 -0.44
C TYR A 193 2.07 11.09 -0.76
N ILE A 194 2.50 11.51 -1.94
CA ILE A 194 3.86 11.32 -2.44
C ILE A 194 4.48 12.68 -2.74
N THR A 195 5.62 13.01 -2.14
CA THR A 195 6.40 14.20 -2.47
C THR A 195 7.23 13.95 -3.71
N ASN A 196 7.16 14.86 -4.69
CA ASN A 196 7.89 14.78 -5.95
C ASN A 196 8.87 15.95 -6.02
N SER A 197 10.16 15.68 -5.77
CA SER A 197 11.15 16.74 -5.54
C SER A 197 11.55 17.50 -6.79
N GLN A 198 11.47 16.91 -7.99
CA GLN A 198 11.77 17.62 -9.23
C GLN A 198 10.57 18.41 -9.78
N THR A 199 9.36 17.91 -9.64
CA THR A 199 8.15 18.65 -10.04
C THR A 199 7.68 19.65 -8.99
N ASN A 200 8.24 19.61 -7.77
CA ASN A 200 7.89 20.50 -6.65
C ASN A 200 6.41 20.45 -6.28
N ASP A 201 5.90 19.25 -6.12
CA ASP A 201 4.50 19.01 -5.82
C ASP A 201 4.28 17.75 -4.94
N VAL A 202 3.02 17.52 -4.59
CA VAL A 202 2.55 16.31 -3.92
C VAL A 202 1.51 15.65 -4.80
N SER A 203 1.77 14.42 -5.21
CA SER A 203 0.74 13.52 -5.77
C SER A 203 -0.07 12.90 -4.64
N ALA A 204 -1.40 12.84 -4.80
CA ALA A 204 -2.27 12.17 -3.85
C ALA A 204 -3.17 11.15 -4.52
N PHE A 205 -3.43 10.06 -3.79
CA PHE A 205 -4.20 8.92 -4.25
C PHE A 205 -5.18 8.47 -3.17
N THR A 206 -6.36 8.03 -3.60
CA THR A 206 -7.23 7.23 -2.76
C THR A 206 -6.72 5.80 -2.73
N VAL A 207 -6.74 5.17 -1.57
CA VAL A 207 -6.33 3.78 -1.34
C VAL A 207 -7.56 2.91 -1.24
N ASP A 208 -7.71 1.94 -2.12
CA ASP A 208 -8.69 0.88 -1.94
C ASP A 208 -8.20 -0.08 -0.83
N SER A 209 -8.84 -0.05 0.30
CA SER A 209 -8.42 -0.84 1.47
C SER A 209 -8.51 -2.36 1.25
N ALA A 210 -9.30 -2.83 0.29
CA ALA A 210 -9.43 -4.26 -0.01
C ALA A 210 -8.30 -4.74 -0.92
N THR A 211 -7.97 -3.97 -1.96
CA THR A 211 -7.03 -4.37 -3.02
C THR A 211 -5.67 -3.70 -2.93
N GLY A 212 -5.52 -2.64 -2.13
CA GLY A 212 -4.31 -1.80 -2.10
C GLY A 212 -4.12 -0.92 -3.34
N SER A 213 -5.05 -0.97 -4.29
CA SER A 213 -4.97 -0.18 -5.52
C SER A 213 -5.09 1.31 -5.24
N LEU A 214 -4.38 2.10 -6.02
CA LEU A 214 -4.32 3.55 -5.87
C LEU A 214 -5.01 4.23 -7.06
N THR A 215 -5.89 5.19 -6.74
CA THR A 215 -6.56 6.02 -7.75
C THR A 215 -6.20 7.49 -7.52
N PRO A 216 -5.74 8.22 -8.56
CA PRO A 216 -5.39 9.63 -8.41
C PRO A 216 -6.56 10.48 -7.88
N VAL A 217 -6.27 11.36 -6.92
CA VAL A 217 -7.23 12.35 -6.42
C VAL A 217 -7.37 13.48 -7.43
N SER A 218 -8.61 13.89 -7.73
CA SER A 218 -8.89 14.98 -8.68
C SER A 218 -8.37 16.32 -8.15
N GLY A 219 -7.86 17.18 -9.06
CA GLY A 219 -7.35 18.51 -8.73
C GLY A 219 -5.92 18.53 -8.19
N LEU A 220 -5.20 17.42 -8.27
CA LEU A 220 -3.80 17.29 -7.88
C LEU A 220 -2.93 16.99 -9.11
N PRO A 221 -1.60 17.21 -9.06
CA PRO A 221 -0.78 17.43 -7.86
C PRO A 221 -0.92 18.81 -7.22
N SER A 222 -0.68 18.90 -5.89
CA SER A 222 -0.66 20.14 -5.14
C SER A 222 0.74 20.73 -5.12
N ALA A 223 0.89 21.99 -5.53
CA ALA A 223 2.17 22.70 -5.52
C ALA A 223 2.72 22.86 -4.09
N THR A 224 4.03 22.73 -3.94
CA THR A 224 4.78 22.92 -2.69
C THR A 224 5.82 24.04 -2.81
N GLY A 225 6.73 24.15 -1.87
CA GLY A 225 8.00 24.84 -2.09
C GLY A 225 8.95 23.98 -2.94
N SER A 226 10.16 24.51 -3.24
CA SER A 226 11.12 23.76 -4.05
C SER A 226 11.76 22.60 -3.28
N ASN A 227 11.96 21.52 -3.99
CA ASN A 227 12.56 20.28 -3.50
C ASN A 227 11.87 19.75 -2.23
N PRO A 228 10.54 19.41 -2.29
CA PRO A 228 9.83 18.81 -1.19
C PRO A 228 10.43 17.42 -0.89
N PHE A 229 10.94 17.22 0.33
CA PHE A 229 11.60 15.98 0.69
C PHE A 229 10.64 15.02 1.40
N ALA A 230 10.04 15.43 2.50
CA ALA A 230 9.13 14.57 3.26
C ALA A 230 7.81 15.25 3.58
N LEU A 231 6.74 14.46 3.55
CA LEU A 231 5.39 14.84 3.98
C LEU A 231 5.03 14.04 5.23
N THR A 232 4.43 14.69 6.21
CA THR A 232 3.85 14.05 7.39
C THR A 232 2.40 14.48 7.53
N VAL A 233 1.50 13.51 7.66
CA VAL A 233 0.10 13.74 8.03
C VAL A 233 0.01 13.77 9.55
N ASP A 234 -0.73 14.70 10.11
CA ASP A 234 -0.94 14.77 11.56
C ASP A 234 -1.75 13.55 12.07
N PRO A 235 -1.60 13.16 13.35
CA PRO A 235 -2.24 11.95 13.88
C PRO A 235 -3.78 11.93 13.79
N SER A 236 -4.42 13.09 13.62
CA SER A 236 -5.87 13.19 13.43
C SER A 236 -6.31 13.06 11.96
N GLY A 237 -5.38 13.04 11.00
CA GLY A 237 -5.67 13.02 9.57
C GLY A 237 -6.30 14.31 9.03
N THR A 238 -6.09 15.45 9.73
CA THR A 238 -6.69 16.74 9.35
C THR A 238 -5.74 17.64 8.60
N PHE A 239 -4.44 17.57 8.91
CA PHE A 239 -3.42 18.42 8.32
C PHE A 239 -2.23 17.61 7.78
N ALA A 240 -1.59 18.16 6.74
CA ALA A 240 -0.34 17.63 6.20
C ALA A 240 0.72 18.73 6.14
N TYR A 241 1.97 18.37 6.42
CA TYR A 241 3.11 19.28 6.46
C TYR A 241 4.23 18.72 5.58
N VAL A 242 4.71 19.54 4.64
CA VAL A 242 5.75 19.16 3.68
C VAL A 242 7.01 19.97 3.97
N ALA A 243 8.11 19.28 4.22
CA ALA A 243 9.43 19.88 4.35
C ALA A 243 10.01 20.16 2.97
N ASN A 244 10.19 21.45 2.61
CA ASN A 244 10.74 21.86 1.32
C ASN A 244 12.20 22.25 1.50
N SER A 245 13.10 21.33 1.20
CA SER A 245 14.54 21.49 1.48
C SER A 245 15.18 22.58 0.64
N GLY A 246 14.74 22.79 -0.60
CA GLY A 246 15.26 23.82 -1.49
C GLY A 246 14.79 25.21 -1.18
N SER A 247 13.56 25.40 -0.70
CA SER A 247 13.01 26.71 -0.33
C SER A 247 13.07 27.03 1.16
N ALA A 248 13.66 26.14 1.98
CA ALA A 248 13.88 26.35 3.42
C ALA A 248 12.59 26.66 4.21
N ASN A 249 11.48 26.05 3.84
CA ASN A 249 10.18 26.28 4.44
C ASN A 249 9.33 25.00 4.56
N ILE A 250 8.19 25.13 5.23
CA ILE A 250 7.20 24.05 5.40
C ILE A 250 5.92 24.48 4.74
N SER A 251 5.48 23.76 3.72
CA SER A 251 4.12 23.90 3.18
C SER A 251 3.17 23.13 4.08
N ALA A 252 2.09 23.77 4.52
CA ALA A 252 1.06 23.18 5.36
C ALA A 252 -0.29 23.19 4.66
N TYR A 253 -1.03 22.09 4.78
CA TYR A 253 -2.30 21.89 4.12
C TYR A 253 -3.35 21.32 5.08
N ALA A 254 -4.59 21.74 4.90
CA ALA A 254 -5.76 21.04 5.41
C ALA A 254 -6.13 19.92 4.44
N ILE A 255 -6.49 18.75 4.97
CA ILE A 255 -6.90 17.58 4.19
C ILE A 255 -8.43 17.54 4.11
N ASP A 256 -8.97 17.56 2.90
CA ASP A 256 -10.37 17.20 2.69
C ASP A 256 -10.52 15.69 2.88
N ARG A 257 -11.04 15.27 4.03
CA ARG A 257 -11.13 13.86 4.44
C ARG A 257 -12.14 13.04 3.63
N SER A 258 -12.93 13.67 2.77
CA SER A 258 -13.86 12.98 1.86
C SER A 258 -13.20 12.50 0.58
N ILE A 259 -12.26 13.29 0.05
CA ILE A 259 -11.61 13.04 -1.24
C ILE A 259 -10.09 13.02 -1.18
N GLY A 260 -9.45 13.41 -0.06
CA GLY A 260 -7.99 13.43 0.11
C GLY A 260 -7.29 14.65 -0.47
N ALA A 261 -8.03 15.66 -0.95
CA ALA A 261 -7.44 16.86 -1.52
C ALA A 261 -6.73 17.71 -0.47
N LEU A 262 -5.62 18.36 -0.88
CA LEU A 262 -4.80 19.22 -0.04
C LEU A 262 -5.13 20.69 -0.32
N MET A 263 -5.51 21.44 0.73
CA MET A 263 -5.82 22.87 0.66
C MET A 263 -4.81 23.64 1.52
N PRO A 264 -4.05 24.63 0.99
CA PRO A 264 -3.10 25.39 1.79
C PRO A 264 -3.76 26.04 3.01
N VAL A 265 -3.12 25.89 4.19
CA VAL A 265 -3.58 26.58 5.40
C VAL A 265 -3.17 28.06 5.38
N PRO A 266 -3.90 28.96 6.05
CA PRO A 266 -3.54 30.37 6.12
C PRO A 266 -2.13 30.57 6.70
N GLY A 267 -1.32 31.37 6.02
CA GLY A 267 0.07 31.64 6.39
C GLY A 267 1.11 30.66 5.85
N SER A 268 0.68 29.56 5.21
CA SER A 268 1.59 28.64 4.51
C SER A 268 2.22 29.31 3.28
N PRO A 269 3.53 29.07 2.99
CA PRO A 269 4.46 28.25 3.73
C PRO A 269 5.11 28.95 4.95
N PHE A 270 5.52 28.16 5.97
CA PHE A 270 6.17 28.65 7.19
C PHE A 270 7.69 28.49 7.12
N ALA A 271 8.45 29.50 7.57
CA ALA A 271 9.91 29.45 7.57
C ALA A 271 10.45 28.34 8.50
N ALA A 272 11.40 27.53 7.99
CA ALA A 272 11.96 26.39 8.74
C ALA A 272 13.35 26.66 9.32
N GLY A 273 13.93 27.84 9.06
CA GLY A 273 15.24 28.23 9.61
C GLY A 273 16.45 27.49 9.05
N GLY A 274 16.30 26.73 7.97
CA GLY A 274 17.34 25.95 7.29
C GLY A 274 16.70 25.06 6.25
N SER A 275 17.49 24.17 5.60
CA SER A 275 16.98 23.19 4.63
C SER A 275 16.29 22.05 5.38
N PRO A 276 14.92 22.03 5.49
CA PRO A 276 14.23 21.00 6.25
C PRO A 276 14.17 19.71 5.46
N ASN A 277 14.41 18.57 6.14
CA ASN A 277 14.31 17.24 5.59
C ASN A 277 13.03 16.50 6.06
N SER A 278 12.56 16.78 7.27
CA SER A 278 11.31 16.19 7.78
C SER A 278 10.63 17.05 8.84
N VAL A 279 9.35 16.77 9.04
CA VAL A 279 8.54 17.31 10.13
C VAL A 279 8.02 16.11 10.93
N ALA A 280 8.43 15.96 12.19
CA ALA A 280 7.85 14.99 13.10
C ALA A 280 6.73 15.68 13.91
N ILE A 281 5.58 15.06 14.03
CA ILE A 281 4.44 15.60 14.78
C ILE A 281 4.22 14.74 16.02
N ASP A 282 4.07 15.37 17.18
CA ASP A 282 3.80 14.64 18.41
C ASP A 282 2.47 13.86 18.32
N PRO A 283 2.33 12.74 19.06
CA PRO A 283 1.12 11.92 18.98
C PRO A 283 -0.18 12.64 19.34
N THR A 284 -0.10 13.78 20.03
CA THR A 284 -1.29 14.61 20.34
C THR A 284 -1.63 15.59 19.20
N GLY A 285 -0.78 15.73 18.18
CA GLY A 285 -0.95 16.65 17.06
C GLY A 285 -0.83 18.12 17.43
N ARG A 286 -0.14 18.46 18.53
CA ARG A 286 0.01 19.85 18.99
C ARG A 286 1.33 20.49 18.67
N PHE A 287 2.38 19.69 18.46
CA PHE A 287 3.74 20.17 18.22
C PHE A 287 4.34 19.53 16.97
N ALA A 288 5.08 20.35 16.22
CA ALA A 288 5.84 19.94 15.06
C ALA A 288 7.34 20.19 15.31
N PHE A 289 8.16 19.16 15.12
CA PHE A 289 9.62 19.18 15.27
C PHE A 289 10.24 19.05 13.87
N VAL A 290 11.06 20.03 13.48
CA VAL A 290 11.63 20.09 12.14
C VAL A 290 13.08 19.66 12.16
N ALA A 291 13.39 18.56 11.47
CA ALA A 291 14.77 18.22 11.16
C ALA A 291 15.24 19.03 9.96
N ASN A 292 16.34 19.75 10.11
CA ASN A 292 16.94 20.51 9.02
C ASN A 292 18.46 20.35 9.00
N SER A 293 19.11 20.81 7.94
CA SER A 293 20.56 20.73 7.78
C SER A 293 21.33 21.72 8.69
N SER A 294 20.63 22.60 9.43
CA SER A 294 21.24 23.46 10.44
C SER A 294 21.49 22.70 11.75
N ALA A 295 22.36 23.22 12.60
CA ALA A 295 22.67 22.62 13.90
C ALA A 295 21.55 22.78 14.95
N ASN A 296 20.32 23.05 14.53
CA ASN A 296 19.19 23.35 15.39
C ASN A 296 17.91 22.63 14.95
N ILE A 297 17.01 22.38 15.89
CA ILE A 297 15.65 21.86 15.64
C ILE A 297 14.66 23.00 15.88
N PRO A 298 14.05 23.58 14.85
CA PRO A 298 12.87 24.40 15.02
C PRO A 298 11.69 23.57 15.54
N VAL A 299 11.02 24.12 16.54
CA VAL A 299 9.81 23.50 17.11
C VAL A 299 8.68 24.51 17.05
N PHE A 300 7.52 24.03 16.61
CA PHE A 300 6.32 24.83 16.44
C PHE A 300 5.17 24.24 17.22
N SER A 301 4.32 25.08 17.75
CA SER A 301 2.96 24.69 18.10
C SER A 301 2.08 24.70 16.85
N ILE A 302 1.16 23.74 16.76
CA ILE A 302 0.18 23.62 15.70
C ILE A 302 -1.12 24.24 16.21
N ASP A 303 -1.64 25.26 15.52
CA ASP A 303 -2.99 25.75 15.78
C ASP A 303 -4.00 24.65 15.45
N VAL A 304 -4.70 24.16 16.44
CA VAL A 304 -5.59 23.00 16.32
C VAL A 304 -6.81 23.24 15.41
N SER A 305 -7.09 24.49 15.08
CA SER A 305 -8.24 24.88 14.24
C SER A 305 -7.87 25.10 12.79
N THR A 306 -6.69 25.64 12.55
CA THR A 306 -6.25 26.06 11.21
C THR A 306 -5.10 25.23 10.67
N GLY A 307 -4.34 24.54 11.51
CA GLY A 307 -3.11 23.84 11.14
C GLY A 307 -1.90 24.77 11.00
N ALA A 308 -2.04 26.05 11.30
CA ALA A 308 -0.95 27.03 11.20
C ALA A 308 0.15 26.75 12.24
N LEU A 309 1.41 26.95 11.82
CA LEU A 309 2.57 26.75 12.67
C LEU A 309 3.01 28.04 13.35
N GLN A 310 3.25 28.00 14.67
CA GLN A 310 3.80 29.11 15.46
C GLN A 310 5.05 28.63 16.22
N PRO A 311 6.21 29.29 16.11
CA PRO A 311 7.38 28.93 16.89
C PRO A 311 7.09 28.96 18.39
N ILE A 312 7.51 27.92 19.11
CA ILE A 312 7.39 27.90 20.58
C ILE A 312 8.51 28.71 21.24
N ALA A 313 8.32 29.09 22.53
CA ALA A 313 9.35 29.77 23.30
C ALA A 313 10.63 28.91 23.37
N GLY A 314 11.78 29.54 23.10
CA GLY A 314 13.09 28.87 23.08
C GLY A 314 13.45 28.17 21.79
N SER A 315 12.51 28.06 20.81
CA SER A 315 12.82 27.55 19.47
C SER A 315 13.68 28.54 18.67
N PRO A 316 14.67 28.05 17.87
CA PRO A 316 15.05 26.66 17.66
C PRO A 316 15.98 26.11 18.75
N PHE A 317 15.91 24.81 19.04
CA PHE A 317 16.74 24.14 20.05
C PHE A 317 18.05 23.63 19.45
N PRO A 318 19.22 23.75 20.20
CA PRO A 318 20.48 23.22 19.70
C PRO A 318 20.45 21.69 19.55
N ALA A 319 20.93 21.19 18.41
CA ALA A 319 20.85 19.75 18.07
C ALA A 319 22.19 19.14 17.65
N GLY A 320 23.26 19.93 17.51
CA GLY A 320 24.50 19.49 16.89
C GLY A 320 24.37 19.43 15.38
N THR A 321 25.24 18.70 14.68
CA THR A 321 25.20 18.54 13.23
C THR A 321 24.05 17.59 12.85
N PHE A 322 22.88 18.14 12.55
CA PHE A 322 21.68 17.39 12.21
C PHE A 322 21.55 17.38 10.67
N GLY A 323 21.64 16.23 10.03
CA GLY A 323 21.58 16.13 8.56
C GLY A 323 20.54 15.16 8.03
N GLY A 324 19.74 14.55 8.92
CA GLY A 324 18.78 13.52 8.55
C GLY A 324 17.35 13.82 8.99
N ILE A 325 16.60 12.76 9.24
CA ILE A 325 15.19 12.77 9.60
C ILE A 325 15.03 12.75 11.12
N ALA A 326 13.98 13.40 11.63
CA ALA A 326 13.57 13.32 13.03
C ALA A 326 12.38 12.38 13.19
N THR A 327 12.39 11.57 14.26
CA THR A 327 11.32 10.64 14.62
C THR A 327 10.91 10.84 16.07
N ILE A 328 9.63 11.09 16.29
CA ILE A 328 9.04 11.20 17.63
C ILE A 328 8.66 9.81 18.16
N HIS A 329 8.94 9.55 19.42
CA HIS A 329 8.53 8.33 20.10
C HIS A 329 6.98 8.26 20.23
N PRO A 330 6.34 7.07 20.14
CA PRO A 330 4.88 6.94 20.23
C PRO A 330 4.25 7.52 21.50
N THR A 331 5.02 7.63 22.59
CA THR A 331 4.53 8.30 23.83
C THR A 331 4.58 9.83 23.76
N GLY A 332 5.27 10.40 22.76
CA GLY A 332 5.49 11.86 22.66
C GLY A 332 6.57 12.43 23.59
N HIS A 333 7.24 11.61 24.41
CA HIS A 333 8.20 12.07 25.40
C HIS A 333 9.66 12.13 24.91
N PHE A 334 9.96 11.53 23.75
CA PHE A 334 11.31 11.45 23.22
C PHE A 334 11.33 11.75 21.74
N LEU A 335 12.35 12.47 21.27
CA LEU A 335 12.62 12.76 19.88
C LEU A 335 14.03 12.25 19.54
N TYR A 336 14.14 11.58 18.39
CA TYR A 336 15.41 11.07 17.86
C TYR A 336 15.71 11.72 16.52
N GLY A 337 16.95 12.13 16.33
CA GLY A 337 17.41 12.73 15.09
C GLY A 337 18.70 12.11 14.59
N ILE A 338 18.79 11.99 13.29
CA ILE A 338 19.91 11.36 12.59
C ILE A 338 20.99 12.38 12.30
N ASN A 339 22.26 12.03 12.60
CA ASN A 339 23.45 12.81 12.25
C ASN A 339 24.31 12.02 11.27
N GLN A 340 24.17 12.28 9.99
CA GLN A 340 24.93 11.60 8.94
C GLN A 340 26.44 11.83 9.04
N ASN A 341 26.85 13.06 9.38
CA ASN A 341 28.27 13.44 9.42
C ASN A 341 29.06 12.82 10.58
N THR A 342 28.37 12.51 11.68
CA THR A 342 28.99 11.93 12.89
C THR A 342 28.66 10.47 13.11
N ASN A 343 27.80 9.89 12.26
CA ASN A 343 27.30 8.51 12.36
C ASN A 343 26.67 8.25 13.73
N THR A 344 25.78 9.15 14.15
CA THR A 344 25.12 9.06 15.46
C THR A 344 23.62 9.37 15.35
N VAL A 345 22.89 8.94 16.40
CA VAL A 345 21.52 9.36 16.69
C VAL A 345 21.55 10.28 17.90
N THR A 346 21.06 11.51 17.75
CA THR A 346 20.84 12.42 18.89
C THR A 346 19.44 12.23 19.45
N GLY A 347 19.35 11.96 20.74
CA GLY A 347 18.08 11.84 21.46
C GLY A 347 17.79 13.09 22.30
N PHE A 348 16.52 13.44 22.40
CA PHE A 348 16.00 14.54 23.24
C PHE A 348 14.82 14.04 24.06
N THR A 349 14.68 14.60 25.26
CA THR A 349 13.42 14.55 26.01
C THR A 349 12.50 15.66 25.52
N VAL A 350 11.21 15.40 25.45
CA VAL A 350 10.17 16.35 25.03
C VAL A 350 9.27 16.65 26.22
N ASP A 351 9.10 17.93 26.56
CA ASP A 351 8.07 18.35 27.50
C ASP A 351 6.70 18.31 26.81
N PRO A 352 5.78 17.44 27.20
CA PRO A 352 4.50 17.28 26.51
C PRO A 352 3.54 18.47 26.66
N ALA A 353 3.80 19.39 27.59
CA ALA A 353 2.99 20.59 27.78
C ALA A 353 3.43 21.74 26.89
N THR A 354 4.73 21.88 26.65
CA THR A 354 5.32 23.04 25.96
C THR A 354 5.97 22.70 24.63
N GLY A 355 6.25 21.43 24.34
CA GLY A 355 7.03 20.99 23.16
C GLY A 355 8.53 21.24 23.28
N SER A 356 9.01 21.77 24.42
CA SER A 356 10.42 22.10 24.62
C SER A 356 11.30 20.86 24.64
N LEU A 357 12.50 20.97 24.06
CA LEU A 357 13.48 19.90 24.02
C LEU A 357 14.52 20.03 25.13
N GLY A 358 14.79 18.93 25.82
CA GLY A 358 15.85 18.78 26.78
C GLY A 358 16.87 17.70 26.36
N PRO A 359 18.11 17.71 26.89
CA PRO A 359 19.09 16.70 26.57
C PRO A 359 18.68 15.30 27.07
N MET A 360 18.86 14.27 26.26
CA MET A 360 18.63 12.88 26.67
C MET A 360 19.93 12.28 27.27
N PRO A 361 19.87 11.60 28.43
CA PRO A 361 21.02 10.92 28.98
C PRO A 361 21.65 9.91 28.02
N GLY A 362 22.98 9.94 27.88
CA GLY A 362 23.73 9.04 27.01
C GLY A 362 23.75 9.42 25.53
N SER A 363 22.99 10.43 25.09
CA SER A 363 23.04 10.98 23.75
C SER A 363 24.35 11.76 23.50
N PRO A 364 24.90 11.68 22.24
CA PRO A 364 24.44 10.94 21.07
C PRO A 364 24.82 9.45 21.10
N PHE A 365 23.99 8.60 20.43
CA PHE A 365 24.18 7.16 20.35
C PHE A 365 24.88 6.80 19.04
N PRO A 366 25.96 5.96 19.05
CA PRO A 366 26.67 5.56 17.84
C PRO A 366 25.81 4.64 16.97
N THR A 367 25.98 4.74 15.64
CA THR A 367 25.33 3.89 14.64
C THR A 367 26.30 3.52 13.52
N GLY A 368 25.86 2.84 12.45
CA GLY A 368 26.69 2.57 11.28
C GLY A 368 26.94 3.85 10.45
N ALA A 369 27.76 3.73 9.40
CA ALA A 369 28.14 4.86 8.56
C ALA A 369 27.00 5.29 7.63
N GLY A 370 26.80 6.62 7.53
CA GLY A 370 25.76 7.23 6.69
C GLY A 370 24.34 6.90 7.14
N PRO A 371 23.97 7.11 8.42
CA PRO A 371 22.61 6.89 8.86
C PRO A 371 21.66 7.85 8.15
N PHE A 372 20.52 7.34 7.66
CA PHE A 372 19.60 8.13 6.85
C PHE A 372 18.20 8.22 7.45
N HIS A 373 17.62 7.11 7.90
CA HIS A 373 16.28 7.05 8.48
C HIS A 373 16.26 6.23 9.77
N LEU A 374 15.36 6.61 10.70
CA LEU A 374 15.06 5.90 11.94
C LEU A 374 13.57 5.63 12.03
N ALA A 375 13.20 4.40 12.31
CA ALA A 375 11.84 4.03 12.69
C ALA A 375 11.83 3.38 14.08
N LEU A 376 10.72 3.60 14.78
CA LEU A 376 10.38 2.92 16.03
C LEU A 376 9.35 1.83 15.75
N ASP A 377 9.34 0.77 16.55
CA ASP A 377 8.22 -0.14 16.55
C ASP A 377 6.97 0.56 17.14
N PRO A 378 5.76 0.11 16.83
CA PRO A 378 4.53 0.76 17.29
C PRO A 378 4.39 0.88 18.81
N ALA A 379 5.07 0.01 19.57
CA ALA A 379 5.11 0.05 21.04
C ALA A 379 6.19 1.00 21.59
N GLY A 380 7.07 1.53 20.73
CA GLY A 380 8.22 2.36 21.16
C GLY A 380 9.31 1.60 21.91
N LYS A 381 9.32 0.29 21.83
CA LYS A 381 10.27 -0.57 22.55
C LYS A 381 11.61 -0.72 21.83
N PHE A 382 11.59 -0.63 20.50
CA PHE A 382 12.75 -0.79 19.64
C PHE A 382 12.89 0.37 18.67
N ALA A 383 14.16 0.73 18.38
CA ALA A 383 14.51 1.70 17.35
C ALA A 383 15.45 1.04 16.33
N PHE A 384 15.20 1.29 15.05
CA PHE A 384 15.97 0.77 13.93
C PHE A 384 16.49 1.93 13.10
N VAL A 385 17.78 1.91 12.74
CA VAL A 385 18.44 2.95 11.95
C VAL A 385 19.05 2.33 10.71
N VAL A 386 18.64 2.80 9.54
CA VAL A 386 19.28 2.41 8.29
C VAL A 386 20.55 3.21 8.08
N ASN A 387 21.64 2.52 7.72
CA ASN A 387 22.96 3.08 7.49
C ASN A 387 23.37 2.86 6.02
N GLY A 388 23.20 3.90 5.20
CA GLY A 388 23.37 3.82 3.74
C GLY A 388 24.77 3.42 3.32
N PHE A 389 25.81 4.00 3.91
CA PHE A 389 27.19 3.72 3.49
C PHE A 389 27.73 2.39 4.03
N SER A 390 27.22 1.89 5.15
CA SER A 390 27.62 0.59 5.68
C SER A 390 26.70 -0.56 5.30
N ASN A 391 25.65 -0.32 4.51
CA ASN A 391 24.71 -1.32 4.00
C ASN A 391 24.14 -2.22 5.10
N ASN A 392 23.67 -1.61 6.19
CA ASN A 392 23.15 -2.35 7.33
C ASN A 392 22.11 -1.54 8.14
N VAL A 393 21.48 -2.24 9.08
CA VAL A 393 20.52 -1.67 10.04
C VAL A 393 21.08 -1.81 11.45
N SER A 394 21.28 -0.69 12.14
CA SER A 394 21.52 -0.69 13.58
C SER A 394 20.20 -0.81 14.33
N ALA A 395 20.11 -1.74 15.27
CA ALA A 395 18.93 -2.01 16.09
C ALA A 395 19.23 -1.71 17.56
N TYR A 396 18.27 -1.09 18.25
CA TYR A 396 18.38 -0.68 19.66
C TYR A 396 17.10 -1.03 20.43
N THR A 397 17.30 -1.32 21.72
CA THR A 397 16.20 -1.23 22.70
C THR A 397 16.09 0.21 23.19
N VAL A 398 14.88 0.66 23.44
CA VAL A 398 14.57 2.00 23.98
C VAL A 398 14.24 1.87 25.46
N ASN A 399 14.93 2.63 26.31
CA ASN A 399 14.60 2.71 27.73
C ASN A 399 13.30 3.53 27.91
N ALA A 400 12.24 2.89 28.38
CA ALA A 400 10.91 3.50 28.48
C ALA A 400 10.84 4.74 29.40
N THR A 401 11.78 4.90 30.34
CA THR A 401 11.80 6.03 31.28
C THR A 401 12.68 7.17 30.79
N THR A 402 13.82 6.86 30.17
CA THR A 402 14.84 7.87 29.81
C THR A 402 14.93 8.13 28.32
N GLY A 403 14.35 7.25 27.48
CA GLY A 403 14.50 7.27 26.02
C GLY A 403 15.86 6.79 25.52
N ALA A 404 16.82 6.48 26.40
CA ALA A 404 18.17 6.09 26.01
C ALA A 404 18.18 4.83 25.16
N LEU A 405 19.02 4.82 24.11
CA LEU A 405 19.17 3.70 23.18
C LEU A 405 20.30 2.76 23.64
N SER A 406 20.05 1.45 23.61
CA SER A 406 21.05 0.42 23.88
C SER A 406 21.06 -0.58 22.73
N ALA A 407 22.24 -0.86 22.16
CA ALA A 407 22.35 -1.73 20.99
C ALA A 407 21.81 -3.15 21.28
N VAL A 408 21.05 -3.68 20.33
CA VAL A 408 20.55 -5.06 20.34
C VAL A 408 21.70 -6.02 20.03
N ALA A 409 21.72 -7.18 20.67
CA ALA A 409 22.71 -8.21 20.41
C ALA A 409 22.72 -8.62 18.91
N GLY A 410 23.89 -8.66 18.31
CA GLY A 410 24.06 -8.96 16.89
C GLY A 410 23.86 -7.76 15.94
N SER A 411 23.47 -6.59 16.46
CA SER A 411 23.45 -5.35 15.67
C SER A 411 24.89 -4.92 15.31
N PRO A 412 25.11 -4.39 14.07
CA PRO A 412 24.15 -4.14 12.99
C PRO A 412 23.84 -5.37 12.12
N PHE A 413 22.69 -5.37 11.45
CA PHE A 413 22.23 -6.44 10.56
C PHE A 413 22.40 -6.05 9.09
N ALA A 414 22.97 -6.94 8.26
CA ALA A 414 23.21 -6.67 6.84
C ALA A 414 21.92 -6.51 6.03
N THR A 415 21.90 -5.59 5.04
CA THR A 415 20.77 -5.33 4.14
C THR A 415 21.26 -5.14 2.69
N GLY A 416 20.36 -4.69 1.79
CA GLY A 416 20.71 -4.33 0.41
C GLY A 416 21.72 -3.18 0.31
N ILE A 417 22.11 -2.82 -0.92
CA ILE A 417 23.11 -1.78 -1.18
C ILE A 417 22.46 -0.40 -1.12
N GLU A 418 23.10 0.52 -0.39
CA GLU A 418 22.65 1.88 -0.15
C GLU A 418 21.19 1.92 0.34
N PRO A 419 20.92 1.31 1.49
CA PRO A 419 19.58 1.34 2.06
C PRO A 419 19.20 2.78 2.44
N ALA A 420 18.03 3.23 1.96
CA ALA A 420 17.58 4.60 2.12
C ALA A 420 16.52 4.77 3.21
N TRP A 421 15.58 3.84 3.32
CA TRP A 421 14.45 3.96 4.23
C TRP A 421 14.14 2.64 4.90
N LEU A 422 13.49 2.73 6.05
CA LEU A 422 12.95 1.55 6.74
C LEU A 422 11.61 1.87 7.39
N THR A 423 10.79 0.85 7.56
CA THR A 423 9.53 0.95 8.29
C THR A 423 9.25 -0.35 9.04
N VAL A 424 8.69 -0.21 10.24
CA VAL A 424 8.16 -1.35 10.99
C VAL A 424 6.68 -1.49 10.62
N ASP A 425 6.23 -2.71 10.40
CA ASP A 425 4.84 -3.00 10.10
C ASP A 425 3.90 -2.64 11.28
N PRO A 426 2.62 -2.39 11.03
CA PRO A 426 1.67 -1.99 12.08
C PRO A 426 1.51 -3.02 13.22
N SER A 427 1.89 -4.28 13.01
CA SER A 427 1.87 -5.31 14.08
C SER A 427 3.14 -5.31 14.94
N GLY A 428 4.20 -4.61 14.53
CA GLY A 428 5.50 -4.60 15.19
C GLY A 428 6.32 -5.88 15.03
N LYS A 429 5.95 -6.77 14.10
CA LYS A 429 6.61 -8.07 13.91
C LYS A 429 7.63 -8.09 12.79
N PHE A 430 7.53 -7.17 11.85
CA PHE A 430 8.35 -7.15 10.65
C PHE A 430 8.95 -5.79 10.38
N LEU A 431 10.19 -5.80 9.86
CA LEU A 431 10.90 -4.61 9.40
C LEU A 431 11.17 -4.74 7.91
N TYR A 432 10.95 -3.66 7.17
CA TYR A 432 11.18 -3.57 5.74
C TYR A 432 12.17 -2.45 5.46
N VAL A 433 13.15 -2.73 4.63
CA VAL A 433 14.24 -1.79 4.30
C VAL A 433 14.36 -1.69 2.79
N SER A 434 14.15 -0.49 2.23
CA SER A 434 14.37 -0.23 0.81
C SER A 434 15.84 0.00 0.51
N GLY A 435 16.35 -0.63 -0.54
CA GLY A 435 17.71 -0.47 -1.04
C GLY A 435 17.69 0.33 -2.34
N GLU A 436 18.21 1.57 -2.31
CA GLU A 436 18.13 2.49 -3.44
C GLU A 436 18.95 2.01 -4.64
N LEU A 437 20.18 1.54 -4.40
CA LEU A 437 21.03 1.00 -5.47
C LEU A 437 20.80 -0.49 -5.73
N SER A 438 20.36 -1.27 -4.72
CA SER A 438 20.04 -2.69 -4.96
C SER A 438 18.68 -2.89 -5.61
N ASN A 439 17.84 -1.85 -5.71
CA ASN A 439 16.50 -1.91 -6.30
C ASN A 439 15.66 -3.05 -5.72
N ASP A 440 15.65 -3.15 -4.40
CA ASP A 440 14.91 -4.18 -3.67
C ASP A 440 14.38 -3.69 -2.32
N VAL A 441 13.58 -4.53 -1.68
CA VAL A 441 13.17 -4.38 -0.29
C VAL A 441 13.65 -5.59 0.48
N THR A 442 14.54 -5.38 1.46
CA THR A 442 14.96 -6.41 2.39
C THR A 442 13.95 -6.54 3.52
N MET A 443 13.55 -7.77 3.82
CA MET A 443 12.53 -8.10 4.80
C MET A 443 13.14 -8.81 6.01
N TYR A 444 12.72 -8.43 7.23
CA TYR A 444 13.13 -9.07 8.47
C TYR A 444 11.93 -9.37 9.36
N SER A 445 12.03 -10.44 10.13
CA SER A 445 11.22 -10.62 11.34
C SER A 445 11.91 -9.97 12.54
N ILE A 446 11.12 -9.36 13.44
CA ILE A 446 11.58 -8.74 14.67
C ILE A 446 11.26 -9.68 15.83
N ASN A 447 12.27 -10.06 16.63
CA ASN A 447 12.02 -10.74 17.88
C ASN A 447 11.41 -9.76 18.90
N GLY A 448 10.12 -9.87 19.20
CA GLY A 448 9.37 -8.95 20.06
C GLY A 448 9.87 -8.83 21.51
N THR A 449 10.80 -9.70 21.95
CA THR A 449 11.43 -9.61 23.27
C THR A 449 12.78 -8.93 23.22
N SER A 450 13.62 -9.28 22.25
CA SER A 450 15.02 -8.85 22.17
C SER A 450 15.30 -7.77 21.12
N GLY A 451 14.41 -7.59 20.14
CA GLY A 451 14.63 -6.69 19.00
C GLY A 451 15.59 -7.24 17.92
N VAL A 452 16.06 -8.49 18.07
CA VAL A 452 16.94 -9.13 17.09
C VAL A 452 16.20 -9.32 15.76
N LEU A 453 16.89 -8.97 14.66
CA LEU A 453 16.38 -9.12 13.30
C LEU A 453 16.81 -10.46 12.69
N THR A 454 15.86 -11.16 12.07
CA THR A 454 16.14 -12.34 11.24
C THR A 454 15.68 -12.07 9.82
N THR A 455 16.57 -12.20 8.84
CA THR A 455 16.23 -11.95 7.43
C THR A 455 15.21 -12.95 6.91
N LEU A 456 14.23 -12.44 6.16
CA LEU A 456 13.20 -13.21 5.44
C LEU A 456 13.46 -13.25 3.92
N GLY A 457 14.55 -12.61 3.46
CA GLY A 457 14.91 -12.47 2.06
C GLY A 457 14.64 -11.07 1.51
N THR A 458 14.69 -10.96 0.19
CA THR A 458 14.46 -9.72 -0.54
C THR A 458 13.41 -9.90 -1.64
N VAL A 459 12.69 -8.83 -1.96
CA VAL A 459 11.82 -8.74 -3.12
C VAL A 459 12.27 -7.58 -3.98
N ARG A 460 12.21 -7.72 -5.30
CA ARG A 460 12.59 -6.64 -6.23
C ARG A 460 11.64 -5.47 -6.13
N ALA A 461 12.20 -4.28 -6.28
CA ALA A 461 11.52 -3.02 -6.49
C ALA A 461 11.96 -2.40 -7.82
N ARG A 462 11.34 -1.31 -8.21
CA ARG A 462 11.75 -0.54 -9.37
C ARG A 462 12.97 0.34 -9.06
N PRO A 463 13.61 0.98 -10.06
CA PRO A 463 14.86 1.69 -9.85
C PRO A 463 14.77 2.82 -8.82
N GLY A 464 15.77 2.86 -7.93
CA GLY A 464 15.84 3.89 -6.91
C GLY A 464 14.79 3.73 -5.81
N ALA A 465 14.54 2.49 -5.35
CA ALA A 465 13.61 2.20 -4.25
C ALA A 465 14.01 2.99 -3.00
N ARG A 466 13.15 3.96 -2.59
CA ARG A 466 13.51 4.93 -1.54
C ARG A 466 12.62 4.79 -0.30
N ALA A 467 11.52 5.50 -0.24
CA ALA A 467 10.66 5.46 0.94
C ALA A 467 9.66 4.30 0.87
N ILE A 468 9.33 3.75 2.02
CA ILE A 468 8.33 2.69 2.16
C ILE A 468 7.32 3.04 3.24
N ALA A 469 6.03 2.97 2.90
CA ALA A 469 4.92 3.12 3.83
C ALA A 469 4.06 1.85 3.87
N MET A 470 3.49 1.55 5.04
CA MET A 470 2.68 0.36 5.27
C MET A 470 1.25 0.73 5.61
N SER A 471 0.27 0.09 4.97
CA SER A 471 -1.11 0.15 5.41
C SER A 471 -1.44 -1.03 6.33
N GLY A 472 -2.35 -0.78 7.25
CA GLY A 472 -2.89 -1.79 8.13
C GLY A 472 -4.41 -1.94 8.01
N GLY A 473 -4.96 -2.95 8.66
CA GLY A 473 -6.40 -3.21 8.69
C GLY A 473 -6.78 -4.26 9.73
N THR A 474 -8.04 -4.65 9.72
CA THR A 474 -8.58 -5.64 10.68
C THR A 474 -8.41 -7.08 10.23
N ALA A 475 -8.13 -7.31 8.93
CA ALA A 475 -7.97 -8.63 8.34
C ALA A 475 -6.79 -8.69 7.37
N ALA A 476 -6.22 -9.86 7.20
CA ALA A 476 -5.18 -10.15 6.21
C ALA A 476 -5.71 -9.98 4.77
N VAL A 477 -4.80 -9.65 3.83
CA VAL A 477 -5.11 -9.73 2.40
C VAL A 477 -5.30 -11.19 2.01
N THR A 478 -6.40 -11.49 1.35
CA THR A 478 -6.71 -12.82 0.84
C THR A 478 -6.85 -12.79 -0.67
N TYR A 479 -6.34 -13.84 -1.31
CA TYR A 479 -6.49 -14.07 -2.74
C TYR A 479 -7.51 -15.19 -2.94
N THR A 480 -8.66 -14.86 -3.53
CA THR A 480 -9.73 -15.82 -3.76
C THR A 480 -9.80 -16.12 -5.27
N PRO A 481 -9.47 -17.35 -5.72
CA PRO A 481 -9.62 -17.71 -7.11
C PRO A 481 -11.10 -17.67 -7.49
N LYS A 482 -11.40 -17.19 -8.71
CA LYS A 482 -12.77 -17.06 -9.19
C LYS A 482 -13.04 -17.80 -10.49
N PHE A 483 -12.21 -17.57 -11.50
CA PHE A 483 -12.45 -18.11 -12.82
C PHE A 483 -11.19 -18.70 -13.43
N ALA A 484 -11.37 -19.73 -14.28
CA ALA A 484 -10.35 -20.26 -15.16
C ALA A 484 -10.84 -20.14 -16.61
N TYR A 485 -9.92 -19.74 -17.50
CA TYR A 485 -10.16 -19.60 -18.93
C TYR A 485 -9.18 -20.46 -19.69
N VAL A 486 -9.68 -21.16 -20.71
CA VAL A 486 -8.91 -22.16 -21.46
C VAL A 486 -9.07 -21.91 -22.94
N ALA A 487 -7.97 -21.66 -23.65
CA ALA A 487 -7.96 -21.57 -25.12
C ALA A 487 -8.03 -22.96 -25.73
N ASN A 488 -8.96 -23.18 -26.65
CA ASN A 488 -9.18 -24.44 -27.33
C ASN A 488 -8.81 -24.31 -28.82
N LEU A 489 -7.61 -24.79 -29.16
CA LEU A 489 -6.97 -24.58 -30.47
C LEU A 489 -7.85 -24.98 -31.68
N GLN A 490 -8.46 -26.14 -31.59
CA GLN A 490 -9.20 -26.69 -32.75
C GLN A 490 -10.67 -26.25 -32.78
N SER A 491 -11.27 -25.99 -31.62
CA SER A 491 -12.67 -25.52 -31.58
C SER A 491 -12.85 -24.01 -31.71
N ASN A 492 -11.76 -23.25 -31.84
CA ASN A 492 -11.75 -21.78 -32.03
C ASN A 492 -12.58 -21.03 -31.00
N ASN A 493 -12.41 -21.41 -29.73
CA ASN A 493 -13.17 -20.80 -28.64
C ASN A 493 -12.38 -20.83 -27.31
N VAL A 494 -12.93 -20.16 -26.29
CA VAL A 494 -12.42 -20.13 -24.92
C VAL A 494 -13.45 -20.79 -24.01
N SER A 495 -13.07 -21.87 -23.36
CA SER A 495 -13.87 -22.44 -22.26
C SER A 495 -13.64 -21.60 -21.01
N ALA A 496 -14.72 -21.25 -20.31
CA ALA A 496 -14.68 -20.50 -19.05
C ALA A 496 -15.33 -21.32 -17.94
N PHE A 497 -14.69 -21.26 -16.75
CA PHE A 497 -15.12 -22.02 -15.57
C PHE A 497 -15.13 -21.11 -14.35
N THR A 498 -16.06 -21.34 -13.44
CA THR A 498 -15.94 -20.87 -12.05
C THR A 498 -15.04 -21.83 -11.27
N ILE A 499 -14.19 -21.28 -10.42
CA ILE A 499 -13.33 -22.03 -9.50
C ILE A 499 -14.00 -22.05 -8.13
N ASN A 500 -14.23 -23.22 -7.56
CA ASN A 500 -14.62 -23.35 -6.17
C ASN A 500 -13.41 -22.97 -5.29
N SER A 501 -13.49 -21.89 -4.54
CA SER A 501 -12.35 -21.35 -3.78
C SER A 501 -11.83 -22.25 -2.65
N GLY A 502 -12.64 -23.22 -2.20
CA GLY A 502 -12.27 -24.21 -1.18
C GLY A 502 -11.63 -25.46 -1.74
N SER A 503 -12.18 -25.99 -2.85
CA SER A 503 -11.77 -27.27 -3.44
C SER A 503 -10.98 -27.14 -4.74
N GLY A 504 -11.00 -25.98 -5.40
CA GLY A 504 -10.37 -25.77 -6.70
C GLY A 504 -11.13 -26.38 -7.89
N THR A 505 -12.26 -27.08 -7.67
CA THR A 505 -13.00 -27.74 -8.73
C THR A 505 -13.60 -26.72 -9.71
N LEU A 506 -13.64 -27.11 -11.00
CA LEU A 506 -14.11 -26.28 -12.09
C LEU A 506 -15.57 -26.58 -12.44
N THR A 507 -16.37 -25.52 -12.59
CA THR A 507 -17.75 -25.63 -13.10
C THR A 507 -17.90 -24.68 -14.29
N PRO A 508 -18.42 -25.12 -15.45
CA PRO A 508 -18.57 -24.25 -16.60
C PRO A 508 -19.42 -23.02 -16.32
N VAL A 509 -18.92 -21.87 -16.79
CA VAL A 509 -19.67 -20.59 -16.78
C VAL A 509 -20.82 -20.66 -17.77
N ALA A 510 -21.94 -20.06 -17.41
CA ALA A 510 -23.11 -19.98 -18.31
C ALA A 510 -22.72 -19.30 -19.63
N GLY A 511 -23.06 -19.91 -20.74
CA GLY A 511 -22.72 -19.45 -22.08
C GLY A 511 -21.32 -19.88 -22.57
N SER A 512 -20.53 -20.54 -21.74
CA SER A 512 -19.25 -21.14 -22.15
C SER A 512 -19.49 -22.32 -23.11
N PRO A 513 -18.63 -22.49 -24.15
CA PRO A 513 -17.46 -21.70 -24.51
C PRO A 513 -17.79 -20.43 -25.30
N PHE A 514 -16.92 -19.43 -25.20
CA PHE A 514 -17.00 -18.14 -25.88
C PHE A 514 -16.21 -18.17 -27.19
N ALA A 515 -16.75 -17.58 -28.28
CA ALA A 515 -16.04 -17.55 -29.56
C ALA A 515 -14.74 -16.77 -29.50
N ALA A 516 -13.69 -17.27 -30.17
CA ALA A 516 -12.42 -16.59 -30.36
C ALA A 516 -12.08 -16.48 -31.85
N GLY A 517 -10.90 -15.98 -32.20
CA GLY A 517 -10.38 -16.07 -33.56
C GLY A 517 -9.97 -17.51 -33.94
N SER A 518 -9.46 -17.70 -35.13
CA SER A 518 -9.05 -19.03 -35.58
C SER A 518 -7.73 -19.45 -34.95
N GLY A 519 -7.69 -20.64 -34.36
CA GLY A 519 -6.53 -21.23 -33.71
C GLY A 519 -6.09 -20.45 -32.46
N PRO A 520 -6.97 -20.26 -31.44
CA PRO A 520 -6.58 -19.65 -30.18
C PRO A 520 -5.48 -20.49 -29.54
N PHE A 521 -4.32 -19.85 -29.24
CA PHE A 521 -3.10 -20.54 -28.80
C PHE A 521 -2.72 -20.19 -27.39
N GLY A 522 -2.40 -18.93 -27.13
CA GLY A 522 -2.03 -18.43 -25.79
C GLY A 522 -3.08 -17.52 -25.22
N LEU A 523 -3.23 -17.52 -23.89
CA LEU A 523 -4.10 -16.57 -23.23
C LEU A 523 -3.48 -16.05 -21.92
N THR A 524 -3.85 -14.81 -21.58
CA THR A 524 -3.43 -14.14 -20.33
C THR A 524 -4.55 -13.25 -19.82
N SER A 525 -4.48 -12.87 -18.56
CA SER A 525 -5.38 -11.88 -17.94
C SER A 525 -4.59 -10.73 -17.34
N ASP A 526 -5.23 -9.57 -17.14
CA ASP A 526 -4.68 -8.54 -16.29
C ASP A 526 -4.70 -9.00 -14.82
N LEU A 527 -3.86 -8.41 -13.98
CA LEU A 527 -3.74 -8.78 -12.56
C LEU A 527 -5.06 -8.63 -11.79
N GLY A 528 -5.89 -7.66 -12.18
CA GLY A 528 -7.23 -7.44 -11.62
C GLY A 528 -8.29 -8.44 -12.10
N GLY A 529 -7.97 -9.26 -13.09
CA GLY A 529 -8.89 -10.22 -13.70
C GLY A 529 -10.07 -9.59 -14.45
N ARG A 530 -9.94 -8.30 -14.84
CA ARG A 530 -10.98 -7.56 -15.57
C ARG A 530 -10.99 -7.85 -17.06
N PHE A 531 -9.84 -8.21 -17.60
CA PHE A 531 -9.63 -8.45 -19.03
C PHE A 531 -8.94 -9.79 -19.28
N VAL A 532 -9.33 -10.44 -20.38
CA VAL A 532 -8.67 -11.64 -20.92
C VAL A 532 -8.29 -11.38 -22.36
N TYR A 533 -7.04 -11.70 -22.70
CA TYR A 533 -6.46 -11.55 -24.04
C TYR A 533 -6.06 -12.92 -24.57
N VAL A 534 -6.46 -13.23 -25.81
CA VAL A 534 -6.23 -14.52 -26.44
C VAL A 534 -5.55 -14.31 -27.79
N THR A 535 -4.35 -14.86 -27.97
CA THR A 535 -3.66 -14.87 -29.28
C THR A 535 -4.24 -15.95 -30.17
N ASN A 536 -4.61 -15.59 -31.37
CA ASN A 536 -5.19 -16.50 -32.35
C ASN A 536 -4.18 -16.78 -33.46
N GLY A 537 -3.53 -17.95 -33.39
CA GLY A 537 -2.37 -18.29 -34.22
C GLY A 537 -2.68 -18.37 -35.71
N ASN A 538 -3.85 -18.83 -36.09
CA ASN A 538 -4.20 -18.97 -37.52
C ASN A 538 -4.76 -17.67 -38.13
N SER A 539 -5.43 -16.84 -37.33
CA SER A 539 -5.99 -15.55 -37.79
C SER A 539 -5.08 -14.34 -37.50
N ASN A 540 -3.92 -14.52 -36.86
CA ASN A 540 -2.89 -13.48 -36.60
C ASN A 540 -3.46 -12.24 -35.91
N ASN A 541 -4.22 -12.45 -34.88
CA ASN A 541 -4.83 -11.36 -34.12
C ASN A 541 -4.99 -11.73 -32.65
N VAL A 542 -5.30 -10.75 -31.83
CA VAL A 542 -5.56 -10.89 -30.39
C VAL A 542 -7.03 -10.62 -30.14
N SER A 543 -7.78 -11.62 -29.70
CA SER A 543 -9.12 -11.43 -29.15
C SER A 543 -9.02 -10.88 -27.73
N ALA A 544 -9.74 -9.81 -27.45
CA ALA A 544 -9.80 -9.17 -26.12
C ALA A 544 -11.22 -9.22 -25.59
N TYR A 545 -11.35 -9.50 -24.29
CA TYR A 545 -12.63 -9.61 -23.59
C TYR A 545 -12.59 -8.85 -22.27
N THR A 546 -13.72 -8.24 -21.92
CA THR A 546 -14.02 -7.87 -20.55
C THR A 546 -14.59 -9.07 -19.81
N VAL A 547 -14.24 -9.23 -18.55
CA VAL A 547 -14.76 -10.27 -17.65
C VAL A 547 -15.87 -9.70 -16.80
N ASP A 548 -17.05 -10.30 -16.84
CA ASP A 548 -18.04 -10.03 -15.80
C ASP A 548 -17.57 -10.64 -14.47
N MET A 549 -17.17 -9.80 -13.54
CA MET A 549 -16.53 -10.20 -12.29
C MET A 549 -17.45 -11.00 -11.35
N ASN A 550 -18.75 -11.09 -11.63
CA ASN A 550 -19.69 -11.87 -10.84
C ASN A 550 -19.94 -13.25 -11.45
N SER A 551 -20.07 -13.32 -12.78
CA SER A 551 -20.46 -14.54 -13.50
C SER A 551 -19.32 -15.23 -14.24
N GLY A 552 -18.21 -14.53 -14.54
CA GLY A 552 -17.10 -15.05 -15.35
C GLY A 552 -17.36 -15.02 -16.86
N VAL A 553 -18.47 -14.43 -17.30
CA VAL A 553 -18.84 -14.31 -18.70
C VAL A 553 -17.84 -13.39 -19.40
N LEU A 554 -17.37 -13.83 -20.59
CA LEU A 554 -16.50 -13.06 -21.46
C LEU A 554 -17.33 -12.25 -22.46
N ASN A 555 -17.16 -10.91 -22.44
CA ASN A 555 -17.76 -10.00 -23.40
C ASN A 555 -16.68 -9.44 -24.32
N PRO A 556 -16.79 -9.55 -25.66
CA PRO A 556 -15.79 -9.01 -26.56
C PRO A 556 -15.60 -7.51 -26.38
N VAL A 557 -14.33 -7.06 -26.29
CA VAL A 557 -13.98 -5.64 -26.27
C VAL A 557 -14.28 -5.02 -27.64
N SER A 558 -14.79 -3.80 -27.67
CA SER A 558 -15.04 -3.07 -28.91
C SER A 558 -13.75 -2.95 -29.73
N GLY A 559 -13.81 -3.29 -31.00
CA GLY A 559 -12.65 -3.36 -31.90
C GLY A 559 -11.90 -4.69 -31.89
N SER A 560 -12.22 -5.60 -30.97
CA SER A 560 -11.65 -6.96 -30.97
C SER A 560 -12.16 -7.77 -32.16
N PRO A 561 -11.29 -8.61 -32.81
CA PRO A 561 -9.90 -8.85 -32.48
C PRO A 561 -8.95 -7.81 -33.07
N PHE A 562 -7.81 -7.58 -32.37
CA PHE A 562 -6.78 -6.62 -32.76
C PHE A 562 -5.68 -7.29 -33.58
N PRO A 563 -5.16 -6.66 -34.68
CA PRO A 563 -4.16 -7.28 -35.52
C PRO A 563 -2.81 -7.45 -34.80
N ALA A 564 -2.11 -8.56 -35.12
CA ALA A 564 -0.79 -8.89 -34.57
C ALA A 564 0.20 -9.30 -35.69
N GLY A 565 0.17 -8.60 -36.82
CA GLY A 565 1.07 -8.77 -37.96
C GLY A 565 0.65 -9.86 -38.93
N ALA A 566 1.56 -10.19 -39.86
CA ALA A 566 1.42 -11.28 -40.83
C ALA A 566 2.24 -12.48 -40.37
N GLY A 567 1.83 -13.67 -40.70
CA GLY A 567 2.50 -14.92 -40.34
C GLY A 567 1.52 -15.89 -39.69
N PHE A 568 1.96 -17.08 -39.40
CA PHE A 568 1.17 -18.07 -38.68
C PHE A 568 1.71 -18.20 -37.25
N GLN A 569 0.84 -18.54 -36.32
CA GLN A 569 1.20 -18.97 -34.96
C GLN A 569 1.71 -17.83 -34.05
N LEU A 570 0.78 -17.18 -33.36
CA LEU A 570 1.06 -16.34 -32.22
C LEU A 570 1.31 -17.22 -30.99
N GLY A 571 2.31 -16.86 -30.19
CA GLY A 571 2.64 -17.53 -28.93
C GLY A 571 1.82 -17.05 -27.73
N THR A 572 2.23 -17.45 -26.53
CA THR A 572 1.57 -17.07 -25.27
C THR A 572 1.93 -15.63 -24.89
N PRO A 573 0.95 -14.73 -24.75
CA PRO A 573 1.18 -13.33 -24.44
C PRO A 573 1.35 -13.10 -22.94
N ALA A 574 1.94 -11.94 -22.58
CA ALA A 574 2.05 -11.47 -21.20
C ALA A 574 1.51 -10.05 -21.05
N VAL A 575 0.78 -9.80 -19.96
CA VAL A 575 0.39 -8.46 -19.50
C VAL A 575 1.37 -7.99 -18.42
N ASP A 576 1.76 -6.71 -18.47
CA ASP A 576 2.59 -6.13 -17.42
C ASP A 576 1.84 -5.99 -16.08
N PRO A 577 2.52 -5.95 -14.93
CA PRO A 577 1.87 -5.90 -13.62
C PRO A 577 0.99 -4.67 -13.36
N SER A 578 1.20 -3.56 -14.10
CA SER A 578 0.31 -2.40 -14.02
C SER A 578 -1.00 -2.57 -14.81
N GLY A 579 -1.07 -3.60 -15.66
CA GLY A 579 -2.19 -3.84 -16.59
C GLY A 579 -2.23 -2.88 -17.77
N ARG A 580 -1.17 -2.10 -18.01
CA ARG A 580 -1.15 -1.07 -19.07
C ARG A 580 -0.63 -1.56 -20.42
N PHE A 581 0.12 -2.66 -20.42
CA PHE A 581 0.81 -3.13 -21.63
C PHE A 581 0.61 -4.63 -21.83
N LEU A 582 0.50 -5.02 -23.10
CA LEU A 582 0.44 -6.42 -23.54
C LEU A 582 1.58 -6.70 -24.53
N TYR A 583 2.26 -7.81 -24.35
CA TYR A 583 3.33 -8.29 -25.21
C TYR A 583 2.97 -9.65 -25.80
N ALA A 584 2.87 -9.75 -27.14
CA ALA A 584 2.42 -10.93 -27.86
C ALA A 584 3.49 -11.42 -28.83
N PRO A 585 4.12 -12.59 -28.61
CA PRO A 585 5.08 -13.18 -29.52
C PRO A 585 4.42 -13.63 -30.81
N ASN A 586 5.07 -13.39 -31.96
CA ASN A 586 4.67 -13.93 -33.25
C ASN A 586 5.77 -14.87 -33.76
N TYR A 587 5.47 -16.17 -33.69
CA TYR A 587 6.38 -17.27 -33.96
C TYR A 587 7.00 -17.19 -35.37
N SER A 588 6.18 -17.01 -36.39
CA SER A 588 6.61 -17.05 -37.78
C SER A 588 7.29 -15.78 -38.27
N SER A 589 7.00 -14.62 -37.72
CA SER A 589 7.64 -13.35 -38.07
C SER A 589 8.89 -13.06 -37.27
N PHE A 590 9.17 -13.84 -36.22
CA PHE A 590 10.28 -13.63 -35.26
C PHE A 590 10.23 -12.26 -34.60
N GLN A 591 9.03 -11.88 -34.13
CA GLN A 591 8.77 -10.55 -33.59
C GLN A 591 7.91 -10.63 -32.31
N LEU A 592 8.09 -9.61 -31.47
CA LEU A 592 7.27 -9.37 -30.30
C LEU A 592 6.41 -8.13 -30.54
N PHE A 593 5.09 -8.31 -30.63
CA PHE A 593 4.14 -7.22 -30.72
C PHE A 593 3.86 -6.64 -29.34
N ALA A 594 3.83 -5.32 -29.24
CA ALA A 594 3.55 -4.60 -28.00
C ALA A 594 2.35 -3.66 -28.18
N TYR A 595 1.48 -3.63 -27.19
CA TYR A 595 0.25 -2.83 -27.18
C TYR A 595 0.09 -2.11 -25.85
N THR A 596 -0.49 -0.91 -25.90
CA THR A 596 -1.12 -0.29 -24.73
C THR A 596 -2.51 -0.88 -24.54
N ILE A 597 -2.90 -1.02 -23.28
CA ILE A 597 -4.24 -1.46 -22.85
C ILE A 597 -5.00 -0.24 -22.31
N ASP A 598 -6.12 0.10 -22.90
CA ASP A 598 -7.04 1.08 -22.35
C ASP A 598 -7.65 0.57 -21.04
N GLN A 599 -7.42 1.25 -19.95
CA GLN A 599 -7.76 0.79 -18.60
C GLN A 599 -9.28 0.75 -18.32
N ALA A 600 -10.07 1.44 -19.13
CA ALA A 600 -11.53 1.45 -18.98
C ALA A 600 -12.20 0.37 -19.83
N SER A 601 -11.72 0.15 -21.05
CA SER A 601 -12.38 -0.73 -22.03
C SER A 601 -11.63 -2.03 -22.29
N GLY A 602 -10.33 -2.11 -22.00
CA GLY A 602 -9.47 -3.25 -22.37
C GLY A 602 -9.03 -3.25 -23.83
N ALA A 603 -9.31 -2.19 -24.59
CA ALA A 603 -8.94 -2.10 -26.01
C ALA A 603 -7.41 -1.98 -26.17
N LEU A 604 -6.89 -2.62 -27.23
CA LEU A 604 -5.47 -2.64 -27.54
C LEU A 604 -5.13 -1.59 -28.61
N THR A 605 -4.05 -0.84 -28.35
CA THR A 605 -3.44 0.05 -29.36
C THR A 605 -1.98 -0.33 -29.50
N GLN A 606 -1.52 -0.62 -30.73
CA GLN A 606 -0.12 -0.98 -30.97
C GLN A 606 0.81 0.17 -30.58
N ILE A 607 1.86 -0.14 -29.81
CA ILE A 607 2.86 0.83 -29.35
C ILE A 607 3.72 1.27 -30.53
N SER A 608 4.06 2.54 -30.58
CA SER A 608 5.01 3.09 -31.59
C SER A 608 6.36 2.36 -31.49
N GLY A 609 6.89 1.93 -32.63
CA GLY A 609 8.10 1.10 -32.71
C GLY A 609 7.86 -0.41 -32.62
N SER A 610 6.65 -0.85 -32.25
CA SER A 610 6.26 -2.26 -32.34
C SER A 610 5.97 -2.64 -33.80
N PRO A 611 6.32 -3.90 -34.23
CA PRO A 611 6.88 -4.99 -33.43
C PRO A 611 8.40 -4.94 -33.27
N TYR A 612 8.91 -5.59 -32.22
CA TYR A 612 10.34 -5.69 -31.88
C TYR A 612 10.92 -7.02 -32.36
N PRO A 613 12.16 -7.06 -32.94
CA PRO A 613 12.78 -8.30 -33.36
C PRO A 613 13.12 -9.19 -32.17
N THR A 614 12.91 -10.50 -32.28
CA THR A 614 13.32 -11.53 -31.32
C THR A 614 14.35 -12.48 -31.93
N ALA A 615 14.84 -13.42 -31.12
CA ALA A 615 15.41 -14.64 -31.70
C ALA A 615 14.33 -15.40 -32.48
N ARG A 616 14.71 -16.42 -33.24
CA ARG A 616 13.76 -17.17 -34.06
C ARG A 616 12.71 -17.87 -33.19
N GLU A 617 11.51 -17.95 -33.71
CA GLU A 617 10.43 -18.77 -33.21
C GLU A 617 10.04 -18.42 -31.74
N PRO A 618 9.70 -17.13 -31.45
CA PRO A 618 9.29 -16.72 -30.11
C PRO A 618 7.96 -17.38 -29.73
N PHE A 619 7.94 -18.03 -28.56
CA PHE A 619 6.85 -18.91 -28.17
C PHE A 619 6.06 -18.41 -26.96
N THR A 620 6.72 -18.12 -25.87
CA THR A 620 6.08 -17.63 -24.62
C THR A 620 6.77 -16.37 -24.13
N ALA A 621 6.00 -15.36 -23.76
CA ALA A 621 6.47 -14.15 -23.09
C ALA A 621 6.13 -14.19 -21.59
N ALA A 622 7.02 -13.63 -20.76
CA ALA A 622 6.76 -13.35 -19.34
C ALA A 622 7.33 -11.98 -18.97
N VAL A 623 6.55 -11.18 -18.27
CA VAL A 623 6.97 -9.90 -17.70
C VAL A 623 7.38 -10.12 -16.25
N ASP A 624 8.48 -9.51 -15.82
CA ASP A 624 8.91 -9.58 -14.42
C ASP A 624 7.92 -8.89 -13.48
N PRO A 625 7.83 -9.27 -12.21
CA PRO A 625 6.86 -8.72 -11.27
C PRO A 625 6.97 -7.21 -11.01
N THR A 626 8.12 -6.59 -11.37
CA THR A 626 8.29 -5.14 -11.28
C THR A 626 7.79 -4.41 -12.53
N GLY A 627 7.52 -5.13 -13.64
CA GLY A 627 7.14 -4.55 -14.94
C GLY A 627 8.28 -3.83 -15.66
N ARG A 628 9.52 -4.15 -15.33
CA ARG A 628 10.71 -3.55 -15.97
C ARG A 628 11.23 -4.31 -17.15
N PHE A 629 11.03 -5.63 -17.16
CA PHE A 629 11.64 -6.52 -18.14
C PHE A 629 10.62 -7.49 -18.71
N VAL A 630 10.76 -7.80 -19.99
CA VAL A 630 10.05 -8.91 -20.63
C VAL A 630 11.07 -9.91 -21.18
N TYR A 631 10.80 -11.18 -20.92
CA TYR A 631 11.59 -12.32 -21.34
C TYR A 631 10.76 -13.18 -22.29
N VAL A 632 11.32 -13.58 -23.41
CA VAL A 632 10.64 -14.35 -24.44
C VAL A 632 11.43 -15.61 -24.74
N ALA A 633 10.85 -16.77 -24.48
CA ALA A 633 11.42 -18.05 -24.88
C ALA A 633 11.31 -18.20 -26.40
N CYS A 634 12.44 -18.50 -27.08
CA CYS A 634 12.57 -18.58 -28.54
C CYS A 634 13.16 -19.93 -28.93
N GLN A 635 12.44 -20.75 -29.67
CA GLN A 635 12.77 -22.15 -29.92
C GLN A 635 14.06 -22.33 -30.76
N ASN A 636 14.16 -21.80 -31.92
CA ASN A 636 15.37 -21.83 -32.80
C ASN A 636 16.15 -23.17 -32.84
N GLY A 637 15.48 -24.30 -32.76
CA GLY A 637 16.10 -25.62 -32.78
C GLY A 637 17.17 -25.82 -31.71
N SER A 638 18.38 -26.27 -32.07
CA SER A 638 19.45 -26.55 -31.11
C SER A 638 20.14 -25.32 -30.52
N LEU A 639 19.84 -24.11 -31.00
CA LEU A 639 20.43 -22.83 -30.57
C LEU A 639 19.39 -21.91 -29.90
N GLY A 640 18.39 -22.48 -29.29
CA GLY A 640 17.33 -21.75 -28.62
C GLY A 640 17.82 -20.84 -27.49
N GLY A 641 17.05 -19.79 -27.21
CA GLY A 641 17.44 -18.81 -26.19
C GLY A 641 16.29 -17.94 -25.70
N VAL A 642 16.62 -17.04 -24.78
CA VAL A 642 15.68 -16.07 -24.23
C VAL A 642 16.01 -14.69 -24.79
N SER A 643 15.08 -14.14 -25.56
CA SER A 643 15.14 -12.72 -25.93
C SER A 643 14.65 -11.88 -24.75
N ALA A 644 15.45 -10.91 -24.34
CA ALA A 644 15.18 -10.09 -23.16
C ALA A 644 15.17 -8.59 -23.50
N TYR A 645 14.22 -7.86 -22.93
CA TYR A 645 14.04 -6.42 -23.19
C TYR A 645 13.75 -5.69 -21.89
N SER A 646 14.21 -4.45 -21.80
CA SER A 646 13.72 -3.48 -20.83
C SER A 646 12.46 -2.81 -21.37
N ILE A 647 11.52 -2.52 -20.47
CA ILE A 647 10.24 -1.86 -20.74
C ILE A 647 10.34 -0.40 -20.31
N ASP A 648 10.07 0.53 -21.23
CA ASP A 648 9.87 1.94 -20.88
C ASP A 648 8.55 2.09 -20.10
N VAL A 649 8.63 2.60 -18.89
CA VAL A 649 7.50 2.66 -17.95
C VAL A 649 6.36 3.55 -18.44
N SER A 650 6.64 4.54 -19.26
CA SER A 650 5.65 5.51 -19.73
C SER A 650 4.90 5.05 -20.98
N SER A 651 5.64 4.47 -21.91
CA SER A 651 5.15 4.11 -23.26
C SER A 651 4.94 2.62 -23.47
N GLY A 652 5.58 1.76 -22.66
CA GLY A 652 5.62 0.30 -22.87
C GLY A 652 6.53 -0.13 -24.02
N SER A 653 7.31 0.79 -24.62
CA SER A 653 8.24 0.48 -25.67
C SER A 653 9.42 -0.36 -25.14
N LEU A 654 9.99 -1.19 -26.02
CA LEU A 654 11.00 -2.17 -25.65
C LEU A 654 12.39 -1.77 -26.18
N THR A 655 13.39 -1.95 -25.32
CA THR A 655 14.80 -1.87 -25.70
C THR A 655 15.47 -3.21 -25.40
N GLN A 656 16.10 -3.83 -26.39
CA GLN A 656 16.77 -5.11 -26.21
C GLN A 656 17.92 -5.00 -25.21
N ILE A 657 17.98 -5.92 -24.24
CA ILE A 657 19.02 -5.97 -23.22
C ILE A 657 20.33 -6.47 -23.85
N THR A 658 21.44 -5.84 -23.47
CA THR A 658 22.78 -6.25 -23.91
C THR A 658 23.05 -7.70 -23.53
N GLY A 659 23.51 -8.49 -24.50
CA GLY A 659 23.75 -9.94 -24.34
C GLY A 659 22.56 -10.80 -24.75
N SER A 660 21.37 -10.21 -24.98
CA SER A 660 20.22 -10.94 -25.52
C SER A 660 20.43 -11.30 -27.02
N PRO A 661 20.01 -12.53 -27.43
CA PRO A 661 19.37 -13.57 -26.67
C PRO A 661 20.33 -14.36 -25.79
N TYR A 662 19.88 -14.78 -24.59
CA TYR A 662 20.64 -15.62 -23.67
C TYR A 662 20.42 -17.09 -24.01
N PRO A 663 21.50 -17.89 -24.16
CA PRO A 663 21.37 -19.32 -24.47
C PRO A 663 20.54 -20.05 -23.41
N ALA A 664 19.55 -20.82 -23.82
CA ALA A 664 18.65 -21.55 -22.92
C ALA A 664 18.42 -23.02 -23.31
N GLY A 665 19.32 -23.59 -24.12
CA GLY A 665 19.21 -24.96 -24.60
C GLY A 665 18.36 -25.09 -25.87
N PRO A 666 18.11 -26.32 -26.34
CA PRO A 666 17.31 -26.54 -27.54
C PRO A 666 15.82 -26.41 -27.28
N GLU A 667 15.13 -25.70 -28.16
CA GLU A 667 13.67 -25.50 -28.18
C GLU A 667 13.06 -25.03 -26.85
N PRO A 668 13.53 -23.90 -26.28
CA PRO A 668 12.89 -23.31 -25.12
C PRO A 668 11.45 -22.85 -25.46
N SER A 669 10.47 -23.37 -24.75
CA SER A 669 9.05 -23.15 -25.00
C SER A 669 8.35 -22.40 -23.89
N GLY A 670 8.64 -22.69 -22.63
CA GLY A 670 8.06 -22.01 -21.47
C GLY A 670 9.05 -21.08 -20.78
N VAL A 671 8.58 -19.94 -20.31
CA VAL A 671 9.36 -19.03 -19.45
C VAL A 671 8.50 -18.54 -18.29
N ALA A 672 9.02 -18.62 -17.08
CA ALA A 672 8.39 -18.13 -15.87
C ALA A 672 9.37 -17.26 -15.06
N VAL A 673 8.90 -16.13 -14.56
CA VAL A 673 9.64 -15.29 -13.61
C VAL A 673 9.12 -15.58 -12.20
N ASP A 674 10.03 -15.73 -11.25
CA ASP A 674 9.63 -15.95 -9.86
C ASP A 674 8.97 -14.69 -9.25
N PRO A 675 8.08 -14.84 -8.26
CA PRO A 675 7.38 -13.69 -7.66
C PRO A 675 8.29 -12.68 -6.97
N SER A 676 9.53 -13.04 -6.60
CA SER A 676 10.51 -12.08 -6.05
C SER A 676 11.14 -11.18 -7.13
N GLY A 677 10.99 -11.53 -8.42
CA GLY A 677 11.61 -10.85 -9.55
C GLY A 677 13.10 -11.09 -9.70
N ARG A 678 13.65 -12.12 -9.06
CA ARG A 678 15.10 -12.40 -9.03
C ARG A 678 15.54 -13.50 -9.97
N PHE A 679 14.63 -14.38 -10.38
CA PHE A 679 14.97 -15.60 -11.13
C PHE A 679 14.03 -15.82 -12.32
N VAL A 680 14.59 -16.41 -13.38
CA VAL A 680 13.83 -16.87 -14.54
C VAL A 680 14.07 -18.36 -14.72
N TYR A 681 13.00 -19.09 -14.98
CA TYR A 681 13.01 -20.52 -15.28
C TYR A 681 12.52 -20.73 -16.70
N VAL A 682 13.30 -21.44 -17.50
CA VAL A 682 13.02 -21.69 -18.92
C VAL A 682 12.94 -23.18 -19.17
N SER A 683 11.78 -23.65 -19.61
CA SER A 683 11.58 -25.06 -19.95
C SER A 683 11.89 -25.34 -21.42
N ASN A 684 12.52 -26.47 -21.69
CA ASN A 684 12.90 -26.93 -23.03
C ASN A 684 12.06 -28.13 -23.45
N GLU A 685 11.39 -28.02 -24.59
CA GLU A 685 10.43 -29.03 -25.04
C GLU A 685 11.10 -30.35 -25.47
N THR A 686 12.32 -30.32 -26.02
CA THR A 686 12.97 -31.51 -26.59
C THR A 686 13.98 -32.19 -25.69
N THR A 687 14.51 -31.51 -24.67
CA THR A 687 15.53 -32.05 -23.76
C THR A 687 15.02 -32.30 -22.36
N ASP A 688 13.76 -32.02 -22.10
CA ASP A 688 13.11 -32.20 -20.79
C ASP A 688 13.87 -31.49 -19.65
N THR A 689 14.52 -30.37 -19.96
CA THR A 689 15.32 -29.61 -18.98
C THR A 689 14.66 -28.26 -18.69
N THR A 690 14.81 -27.82 -17.45
CA THR A 690 14.57 -26.41 -17.07
C THR A 690 15.91 -25.74 -16.81
N ILE A 691 16.17 -24.63 -17.52
CA ILE A 691 17.35 -23.79 -17.29
C ILE A 691 16.99 -22.71 -16.30
N GLU A 692 17.84 -22.50 -15.31
CA GLU A 692 17.64 -21.57 -14.20
C GLU A 692 18.56 -20.36 -14.41
N PHE A 693 17.99 -19.15 -14.33
CA PHE A 693 18.73 -17.89 -14.46
C PHE A 693 18.51 -16.97 -13.28
N ALA A 694 19.56 -16.26 -12.87
CA ALA A 694 19.45 -15.07 -12.04
C ALA A 694 19.26 -13.83 -12.92
N ILE A 695 18.40 -12.92 -12.48
CA ILE A 695 18.15 -11.61 -13.13
C ILE A 695 19.06 -10.57 -12.49
N ASP A 696 19.86 -9.88 -13.29
CA ASP A 696 20.56 -8.68 -12.83
C ASP A 696 19.56 -7.56 -12.51
N ALA A 697 19.65 -7.02 -11.30
CA ALA A 697 18.68 -6.06 -10.76
C ALA A 697 18.62 -4.73 -11.53
N VAL A 698 19.70 -4.36 -12.19
CA VAL A 698 19.84 -3.06 -12.88
C VAL A 698 19.52 -3.19 -14.35
N THR A 699 20.12 -4.17 -14.99
CA THR A 699 20.10 -4.34 -16.46
C THR A 699 19.03 -5.30 -16.95
N GLY A 700 18.50 -6.19 -16.08
CA GLY A 700 17.61 -7.29 -16.48
C GLY A 700 18.34 -8.43 -17.21
N GLY A 701 19.68 -8.36 -17.31
CA GLY A 701 20.49 -9.39 -17.92
C GLY A 701 20.39 -10.73 -17.19
N LEU A 702 20.48 -11.84 -17.94
CA LEU A 702 20.36 -13.18 -17.39
C LEU A 702 21.73 -13.83 -17.21
N THR A 703 21.96 -14.42 -16.04
CA THR A 703 23.11 -15.27 -15.75
C THR A 703 22.62 -16.66 -15.38
N GLN A 704 23.02 -17.68 -16.12
CA GLN A 704 22.66 -19.06 -15.81
C GLN A 704 23.24 -19.48 -14.44
N ILE A 705 22.39 -20.02 -13.59
CA ILE A 705 22.76 -20.47 -12.23
C ILE A 705 22.63 -21.99 -12.08
N GLY A 706 21.87 -22.64 -12.96
CA GLY A 706 21.68 -24.09 -12.91
C GLY A 706 20.86 -24.61 -14.07
N SER A 707 20.62 -25.92 -14.01
CA SER A 707 19.65 -26.61 -14.87
C SER A 707 19.18 -27.89 -14.16
N THR A 708 17.93 -28.26 -14.37
CA THR A 708 17.41 -29.55 -13.91
C THR A 708 17.87 -30.68 -14.82
N THR A 709 17.97 -31.91 -14.29
CA THR A 709 18.18 -33.11 -15.09
C THR A 709 16.84 -33.75 -15.39
N PRO A 710 16.56 -34.10 -16.66
CA PRO A 710 15.29 -34.66 -17.05
C PRO A 710 15.06 -36.08 -16.51
N LEU A 711 13.80 -36.41 -16.27
CA LEU A 711 13.44 -37.79 -15.97
C LEU A 711 12.60 -38.47 -17.05
N MET A 712 11.68 -37.82 -17.66
CA MET A 712 10.87 -38.30 -18.82
C MET A 712 9.86 -37.26 -19.33
N GLY A 713 9.79 -37.07 -20.65
CA GLY A 713 8.71 -36.38 -21.36
C GLY A 713 9.00 -34.89 -21.68
N ALA A 714 8.31 -34.35 -22.67
CA ALA A 714 8.46 -32.98 -23.09
C ALA A 714 8.00 -31.99 -22.00
N VAL A 715 8.74 -30.88 -21.78
CA VAL A 715 8.40 -29.81 -20.82
C VAL A 715 8.01 -28.53 -21.56
N PRO A 716 6.82 -28.47 -22.18
CA PRO A 716 6.41 -27.26 -22.90
C PRO A 716 6.18 -26.04 -22.01
N SER A 717 5.93 -26.21 -20.71
CA SER A 717 5.62 -25.09 -19.81
C SER A 717 6.03 -25.34 -18.36
N ILE A 718 6.39 -24.28 -17.67
CA ILE A 718 6.71 -24.24 -16.25
C ILE A 718 5.98 -23.04 -15.59
N THR A 719 5.56 -23.19 -14.33
CA THR A 719 4.99 -22.12 -13.53
C THR A 719 5.61 -22.08 -12.14
N VAL A 720 5.69 -20.88 -11.56
CA VAL A 720 6.06 -20.67 -10.15
C VAL A 720 4.80 -20.27 -9.38
N GLU A 721 4.53 -20.92 -8.26
CA GLU A 721 3.38 -20.55 -7.46
C GLU A 721 3.62 -19.22 -6.71
N PRO A 722 2.54 -18.50 -6.32
CA PRO A 722 2.65 -17.12 -5.84
C PRO A 722 3.49 -16.87 -4.58
N SER A 723 3.82 -17.88 -3.78
CA SER A 723 4.73 -17.71 -2.64
C SER A 723 6.22 -17.76 -3.05
N GLY A 724 6.52 -18.22 -4.28
CA GLY A 724 7.89 -18.36 -4.78
C GLY A 724 8.67 -19.52 -4.15
N ARG A 725 8.01 -20.45 -3.46
CA ARG A 725 8.66 -21.59 -2.84
C ARG A 725 8.70 -22.83 -3.72
N PHE A 726 7.73 -22.93 -4.65
CA PHE A 726 7.55 -24.11 -5.48
C PHE A 726 7.41 -23.76 -6.96
N ALA A 727 7.96 -24.60 -7.82
CA ALA A 727 7.76 -24.59 -9.26
C ALA A 727 7.20 -25.93 -9.75
N TYR A 728 6.39 -25.87 -10.81
CA TYR A 728 5.73 -27.05 -11.37
C TYR A 728 5.87 -27.03 -12.89
N ALA A 729 6.21 -28.17 -13.46
CA ALA A 729 6.41 -28.34 -14.87
C ALA A 729 5.41 -29.34 -15.48
N THR A 730 5.13 -29.21 -16.74
CA THR A 730 4.13 -30.04 -17.43
C THR A 730 4.53 -31.50 -17.58
N ASP A 731 5.80 -31.85 -17.36
CA ASP A 731 6.29 -33.26 -17.28
C ASP A 731 5.82 -34.03 -16.02
N GLY A 732 5.13 -33.36 -15.13
CA GLY A 732 4.67 -33.96 -13.86
C GLY A 732 5.66 -33.76 -12.70
N LEU A 733 6.71 -32.97 -12.87
CA LEU A 733 7.68 -32.71 -11.81
C LEU A 733 7.34 -31.44 -11.01
N ALA A 734 7.62 -31.52 -9.72
CA ALA A 734 7.49 -30.43 -8.76
C ALA A 734 8.86 -30.15 -8.12
N TYR A 735 9.14 -28.87 -7.86
CA TYR A 735 10.42 -28.42 -7.33
C TYR A 735 10.23 -27.47 -6.16
N THR A 736 11.14 -27.52 -5.19
CA THR A 736 11.35 -26.44 -4.23
C THR A 736 12.32 -25.44 -4.84
N ILE A 737 12.10 -24.15 -4.56
CA ILE A 737 12.96 -23.05 -4.97
C ILE A 737 13.79 -22.61 -3.76
N ASN A 738 15.12 -22.60 -3.91
CA ASN A 738 15.98 -21.96 -2.92
C ASN A 738 15.84 -20.44 -3.03
N SER A 739 15.26 -19.79 -2.03
CA SER A 739 14.97 -18.37 -2.05
C SER A 739 16.23 -17.46 -2.14
N THR A 740 17.42 -17.98 -1.87
CA THR A 740 18.67 -17.22 -1.96
C THR A 740 19.36 -17.40 -3.31
N THR A 741 19.43 -18.62 -3.81
CA THR A 741 20.18 -18.97 -5.03
C THR A 741 19.30 -19.10 -6.27
N GLY A 742 18.00 -19.30 -6.14
CA GLY A 742 17.07 -19.60 -7.22
C GLY A 742 17.09 -21.04 -7.70
N SER A 743 17.99 -21.88 -7.15
CA SER A 743 18.15 -23.26 -7.63
C SER A 743 16.92 -24.10 -7.35
N LEU A 744 16.54 -24.92 -8.33
CA LEU A 744 15.46 -25.87 -8.25
C LEU A 744 15.96 -27.17 -7.62
N THR A 745 15.20 -27.70 -6.67
CA THR A 745 15.42 -29.05 -6.12
C THR A 745 14.14 -29.84 -6.24
N GLN A 746 14.17 -30.98 -6.92
CA GLN A 746 12.99 -31.82 -7.12
C GLN A 746 12.40 -32.26 -5.79
N ILE A 747 11.09 -32.15 -5.65
CA ILE A 747 10.33 -32.63 -4.49
C ILE A 747 10.30 -34.16 -4.53
N SER A 748 10.67 -34.77 -3.43
CA SER A 748 10.69 -36.23 -3.31
C SER A 748 9.27 -36.82 -3.37
N GLY A 749 9.03 -37.79 -4.24
CA GLY A 749 7.76 -38.46 -4.42
C GLY A 749 7.53 -38.87 -5.89
N PRO A 750 6.45 -39.58 -6.18
CA PRO A 750 6.11 -39.85 -7.57
C PRO A 750 5.75 -38.56 -8.29
N PRO A 751 6.11 -38.43 -9.58
CA PRO A 751 5.60 -37.33 -10.40
C PRO A 751 4.07 -37.27 -10.32
N PHE A 752 3.50 -36.06 -10.30
CA PHE A 752 2.06 -35.92 -10.47
C PHE A 752 1.69 -36.30 -11.90
N ALA A 753 0.51 -36.86 -12.10
CA ALA A 753 0.09 -37.33 -13.41
C ALA A 753 -0.82 -36.28 -14.09
N PRO A 754 -0.30 -35.42 -14.97
CA PRO A 754 -1.14 -34.58 -15.83
C PRO A 754 -1.90 -35.48 -16.82
N GLY A 755 -2.88 -34.89 -17.50
CA GLY A 755 -3.60 -35.55 -18.57
C GLY A 755 -2.72 -35.85 -19.82
N PRO A 756 -3.28 -36.46 -20.85
CA PRO A 756 -2.51 -36.76 -22.05
C PRO A 756 -2.18 -35.47 -22.83
N ILE A 757 -0.92 -35.32 -23.23
CA ILE A 757 -0.39 -34.19 -23.98
C ILE A 757 -0.57 -32.86 -23.22
N PRO A 758 0.01 -32.73 -22.02
CA PRO A 758 -0.06 -31.49 -21.23
C PRO A 758 0.75 -30.40 -21.95
N PHE A 759 0.19 -29.19 -22.07
CA PHE A 759 0.82 -28.13 -22.84
C PHE A 759 1.11 -26.84 -22.03
N SER A 760 0.16 -26.39 -21.24
CA SER A 760 0.29 -25.17 -20.44
C SER A 760 -0.10 -25.44 -18.99
N ILE A 761 0.66 -24.87 -18.06
CA ILE A 761 0.43 -25.01 -16.62
C ILE A 761 0.34 -23.63 -15.98
N THR A 762 -0.59 -23.45 -15.06
CA THR A 762 -0.74 -22.22 -14.26
C THR A 762 -1.06 -22.53 -12.80
N ALA A 763 -0.47 -21.73 -11.89
CA ALA A 763 -0.89 -21.67 -10.50
C ALA A 763 -1.97 -20.60 -10.34
N ASP A 764 -2.98 -20.85 -9.51
CA ASP A 764 -3.96 -19.83 -9.17
C ASP A 764 -3.37 -18.75 -8.26
N LEU A 765 -3.99 -17.57 -8.22
CA LEU A 765 -3.50 -16.43 -7.43
C LEU A 765 -3.44 -16.69 -5.91
N SER A 766 -4.18 -17.65 -5.38
CA SER A 766 -4.10 -18.03 -3.95
C SER A 766 -2.92 -18.94 -3.62
N GLY A 767 -2.29 -19.55 -4.64
CA GLY A 767 -1.23 -20.53 -4.45
C GLY A 767 -1.72 -21.88 -3.90
N LYS A 768 -3.01 -22.18 -4.06
CA LYS A 768 -3.60 -23.45 -3.58
C LYS A 768 -3.79 -24.47 -4.67
N PHE A 769 -3.87 -24.05 -5.93
CA PHE A 769 -4.32 -24.87 -7.04
C PHE A 769 -3.41 -24.76 -8.25
N ILE A 770 -3.25 -25.87 -8.97
CA ILE A 770 -2.60 -25.94 -10.28
C ILE A 770 -3.62 -26.43 -11.30
N TYR A 771 -3.61 -25.79 -12.47
CA TYR A 771 -4.42 -26.16 -13.64
C TYR A 771 -3.52 -26.37 -14.85
N ILE A 772 -3.75 -27.45 -15.59
CA ILE A 772 -3.00 -27.82 -16.78
C ILE A 772 -3.97 -28.02 -17.94
N ALA A 773 -3.70 -27.34 -19.05
CA ALA A 773 -4.41 -27.57 -20.31
C ALA A 773 -3.80 -28.78 -21.01
N ASP A 774 -4.61 -29.81 -21.22
CA ASP A 774 -4.22 -31.08 -21.83
C ASP A 774 -4.90 -31.21 -23.20
N GLN A 775 -4.11 -31.19 -24.30
CA GLN A 775 -4.64 -31.25 -25.66
C GLN A 775 -5.53 -32.47 -25.94
N GLY A 776 -5.27 -33.56 -25.26
CA GLY A 776 -5.98 -34.82 -25.40
C GLY A 776 -7.13 -35.04 -24.41
N GLY A 777 -7.35 -34.18 -23.41
CA GLY A 777 -8.21 -34.61 -22.31
C GLY A 777 -8.98 -33.53 -21.54
N GLY A 778 -8.75 -32.27 -21.75
CA GLY A 778 -9.40 -31.21 -20.98
C GLY A 778 -8.48 -30.41 -20.06
N VAL A 779 -8.89 -30.17 -18.81
CA VAL A 779 -8.10 -29.44 -17.81
C VAL A 779 -7.82 -30.34 -16.62
N SER A 780 -6.57 -30.74 -16.45
CA SER A 780 -6.11 -31.43 -15.24
C SER A 780 -5.95 -30.42 -14.11
N ALA A 781 -6.44 -30.75 -12.93
CA ALA A 781 -6.45 -29.85 -11.78
C ALA A 781 -5.97 -30.54 -10.51
N PHE A 782 -5.17 -29.82 -9.71
CA PHE A 782 -4.51 -30.32 -8.51
C PHE A 782 -4.58 -29.30 -7.37
N THR A 783 -4.62 -29.79 -6.14
CA THR A 783 -4.37 -29.02 -4.93
C THR A 783 -2.88 -29.04 -4.57
N ILE A 784 -2.36 -27.92 -4.08
CA ILE A 784 -0.98 -27.81 -3.57
C ILE A 784 -0.99 -27.99 -2.07
N ASP A 785 -0.18 -28.91 -1.55
CA ASP A 785 0.12 -28.93 -0.13
C ASP A 785 1.05 -27.76 0.22
N PRO A 786 0.62 -26.80 1.07
CA PRO A 786 1.38 -25.58 1.30
C PRO A 786 2.68 -25.78 2.07
N SER A 787 2.91 -26.94 2.67
CA SER A 787 4.12 -27.23 3.43
C SER A 787 5.16 -27.97 2.62
N THR A 788 4.73 -28.87 1.74
CA THR A 788 5.59 -29.77 0.97
C THR A 788 5.67 -29.46 -0.52
N GLY A 789 4.69 -28.73 -1.07
CA GLY A 789 4.54 -28.50 -2.51
C GLY A 789 4.03 -29.69 -3.30
N ILE A 790 3.65 -30.78 -2.63
CA ILE A 790 3.12 -31.98 -3.29
C ILE A 790 1.74 -31.68 -3.88
N LEU A 791 1.52 -32.15 -5.12
CA LEU A 791 0.25 -32.01 -5.82
C LEU A 791 -0.63 -33.24 -5.59
N THR A 792 -1.91 -32.98 -5.31
CA THR A 792 -2.95 -34.01 -5.19
C THR A 792 -4.03 -33.75 -6.24
N PRO A 793 -4.39 -34.75 -7.10
CA PRO A 793 -5.45 -34.57 -8.08
C PRO A 793 -6.80 -34.21 -7.45
N MET A 794 -7.52 -33.28 -8.06
CA MET A 794 -8.87 -32.90 -7.61
C MET A 794 -9.91 -33.93 -8.04
N THR A 795 -10.92 -34.09 -7.24
CA THR A 795 -12.09 -34.91 -7.60
C THR A 795 -12.76 -34.36 -8.85
N GLY A 796 -12.96 -35.20 -9.88
CA GLY A 796 -13.54 -34.81 -11.15
C GLY A 796 -12.54 -34.32 -12.18
N SER A 797 -11.25 -34.21 -11.85
CA SER A 797 -10.19 -33.94 -12.84
C SER A 797 -9.93 -35.18 -13.73
N PRO A 798 -9.69 -34.99 -15.06
CA PRO A 798 -9.69 -33.72 -15.77
C PRO A 798 -11.11 -33.19 -16.06
N PHE A 799 -11.26 -31.85 -16.05
CA PHE A 799 -12.52 -31.18 -16.38
C PHE A 799 -12.63 -30.97 -17.91
N SER A 800 -13.81 -31.30 -18.50
CA SER A 800 -14.01 -31.18 -19.93
C SER A 800 -13.92 -29.72 -20.40
N ALA A 801 -13.16 -29.49 -21.48
CA ALA A 801 -13.04 -28.22 -22.18
C ALA A 801 -13.44 -28.40 -23.67
N GLY A 802 -13.13 -27.41 -24.53
CA GLY A 802 -13.28 -27.57 -25.98
C GLY A 802 -12.24 -28.51 -26.58
N THR A 803 -12.16 -28.58 -27.93
CA THR A 803 -11.22 -29.48 -28.59
C THR A 803 -9.82 -28.91 -28.61
N ALA A 804 -8.83 -29.71 -28.16
CA ALA A 804 -7.43 -29.38 -28.04
C ALA A 804 -7.18 -28.14 -27.13
N PRO A 805 -7.46 -28.25 -25.82
CA PRO A 805 -7.08 -27.24 -24.85
C PRO A 805 -5.57 -27.05 -24.86
N ILE A 806 -5.09 -25.81 -25.00
CA ILE A 806 -3.67 -25.53 -25.21
C ILE A 806 -3.08 -24.54 -24.21
N SER A 807 -3.88 -23.63 -23.68
CA SER A 807 -3.43 -22.63 -22.70
C SER A 807 -4.50 -22.42 -21.64
N VAL A 808 -4.09 -22.20 -20.40
CA VAL A 808 -4.97 -21.95 -19.26
C VAL A 808 -4.45 -20.77 -18.43
N THR A 809 -5.37 -19.87 -18.03
CA THR A 809 -5.09 -18.81 -17.04
C THR A 809 -6.19 -18.77 -15.98
N THR A 810 -5.87 -18.22 -14.83
CA THR A 810 -6.84 -18.03 -13.75
C THR A 810 -6.97 -16.55 -13.37
N THR A 811 -8.16 -16.18 -12.93
CA THR A 811 -8.43 -14.87 -12.35
C THR A 811 -8.96 -15.03 -10.94
N GLY A 812 -8.84 -14.00 -10.14
CA GLY A 812 -9.27 -14.02 -8.75
C GLY A 812 -9.63 -12.65 -8.22
N LYS A 813 -10.04 -12.61 -6.96
CA LYS A 813 -10.32 -11.40 -6.22
C LYS A 813 -9.33 -11.26 -5.08
N ILE A 814 -8.81 -10.04 -4.91
CA ILE A 814 -8.03 -9.63 -3.74
C ILE A 814 -8.98 -8.95 -2.76
N GLN A 815 -8.91 -9.30 -1.48
CA GLN A 815 -9.81 -8.76 -0.44
C GLN A 815 -9.06 -8.44 0.84
#